data_77667ccced1e7c3c767d486f1426a9b4
#
_entry.id   77667ccced1e7c3c767d486f1426a9b4
#
_cell.length_a   1.000
_cell.length_b   1.000
_cell.length_c   1.000
_cell.angle_alpha   90.00
_cell.angle_beta   90.00
_cell.angle_gamma   90.00
#
_symmetry.space_group_name_H-M   'P 1'
#
loop_
_entity.id
_entity.type
_entity.pdbx_description
1 polymer ?
#
loop_
_entity_poly.entity_id
_entity_poly.type
_entity_poly.pdbx_seq_one_letter_code
_entity_poly.pdbx_strand_id
1 'polypeptide(L)'
;MNFSNYTIKSQETVQQAQQLAQELDHNQIENEHIFKAISLVDKNVLPFLLKKLNINFKVVAQILDKQLESLSKVSGAALMLSRDAAKSLTDASVIAKKMNDEYVSIEHIILAIFQSKSHIAQVLKDQGVSEKNLKAAIVELRKGERVTSQNAEETYNALNKYANNLNQLAKDGKLDPVIGRDEEIRRLLQILSRRTKNNPILVGEPGTGKTAIAEGLAHRIIRGDIPENLKEKQIFSLDMGGLIAGAKFKGEFEERLKSVIKEVKTSDGRIILFIDEIHTLVGAGGGQGAMDAANILKPALARGELRAIGATTLDEYQKYFEKDKALERRFQKVLVDEPDSESAISILRGIKEKYETHHKVRIKDEAIIGAVELSQRYITNRFLPDKAIDLMDEAASKLRMEMNSKPEELDVLDRKIMQLEIEIEAIKRENDTNKLKSLNADLANFKDERNEINAKWQSEKSVVDAIQSLKTSIENYKLEADKAEREGEYGKVAELRYGKIKQAHEQLEQQQESLAEHKDTALIKEEVTYEDIAEVVARWTGIPVTKMVQSEREKLLRLEDELHKRVVGQEEAIEAVADAVRRSKAGLHHPKKPIGSFLFLGTTGVGKTELAKALADYLFDDENAMTRIDMSEYQERHAVSRLVGAPPGYVGYDEGGQLTEAVRRRPYSVVLLDEIEKAHPDTFNILLQVLDEGRLTDNKGRIANFKNSILIMTSNMGGEIIQEKFENFKGDIDSSMEAAKKEVLGLLKQTVRPEFLNRIDDMILFTPLSEGNIKTIVSIQLNHVKDILLKQEITLDATDEAIAYLATKGYQPEYGARPVKRVIQKEVLNRLSKEILAGKITTDSIILLDCFDDQLVFRNQSDFILNDRN
;
A
#
# COMPACT_ATOMS: atom_id res chain seq x y z
N MET A 1 9.75 -12.61 55.71
CA MET A 1 8.95 -11.37 55.74
C MET A 1 7.68 -11.62 54.98
N ASN A 2 6.55 -11.09 55.43
CA ASN A 2 5.30 -11.15 54.64
C ASN A 2 5.19 -9.87 53.77
N PHE A 3 5.15 -10.03 52.49
CA PHE A 3 5.08 -8.91 51.51
C PHE A 3 3.66 -8.64 50.99
N SER A 4 2.60 -9.17 51.64
CA SER A 4 1.20 -8.97 51.26
C SER A 4 0.77 -7.47 51.23
N ASN A 5 1.46 -6.63 52.02
CA ASN A 5 1.20 -5.18 52.09
C ASN A 5 2.08 -4.36 51.14
N TYR A 6 2.79 -5.02 50.22
CA TYR A 6 3.64 -4.36 49.24
C TYR A 6 2.89 -4.29 47.92
N THR A 7 3.11 -3.25 47.13
CA THR A 7 2.62 -3.17 45.76
C THR A 7 3.24 -4.28 44.93
N ILE A 8 2.59 -4.65 43.81
CA ILE A 8 3.09 -5.70 42.93
C ILE A 8 4.51 -5.40 42.49
N LYS A 9 4.80 -4.18 42.08
CA LYS A 9 6.17 -3.78 41.64
C LYS A 9 7.18 -3.82 42.78
N SER A 10 6.78 -3.48 43.99
CA SER A 10 7.63 -3.62 45.15
C SER A 10 7.94 -5.08 45.47
N GLN A 11 6.97 -6.01 45.32
CA GLN A 11 7.19 -7.43 45.44
C GLN A 11 8.12 -7.98 44.34
N GLU A 12 7.88 -7.61 43.10
CA GLU A 12 8.74 -7.94 41.95
C GLU A 12 10.19 -7.43 42.15
N THR A 13 10.34 -6.23 42.72
CA THR A 13 11.64 -5.66 43.04
C THR A 13 12.41 -6.53 44.06
N VAL A 14 11.76 -7.00 45.12
CA VAL A 14 12.40 -7.86 46.08
C VAL A 14 12.75 -9.22 45.45
N GLN A 15 11.90 -9.77 44.62
CA GLN A 15 12.14 -11.00 43.90
C GLN A 15 13.31 -10.84 42.89
N GLN A 16 13.34 -9.75 42.16
CA GLN A 16 14.44 -9.43 41.22
C GLN A 16 15.78 -9.20 41.98
N ALA A 17 15.74 -8.58 43.17
CA ALA A 17 16.92 -8.41 43.98
C ALA A 17 17.48 -9.76 44.47
N GLN A 18 16.60 -10.71 44.78
CA GLN A 18 16.98 -12.08 45.14
C GLN A 18 17.64 -12.81 43.94
N GLN A 19 17.05 -12.66 42.76
CA GLN A 19 17.61 -13.23 41.52
C GLN A 19 18.98 -12.65 41.21
N LEU A 20 19.14 -11.33 41.27
CA LEU A 20 20.42 -10.65 41.02
C LEU A 20 21.51 -11.12 42.01
N ALA A 21 21.17 -11.28 43.27
CA ALA A 21 22.13 -11.79 44.26
C ALA A 21 22.57 -13.22 43.96
N GLN A 22 21.65 -14.08 43.48
CA GLN A 22 21.97 -15.42 43.00
C GLN A 22 22.86 -15.44 41.76
N GLU A 23 22.55 -14.61 40.75
CA GLU A 23 23.34 -14.49 39.49
C GLU A 23 24.76 -14.01 39.75
N LEU A 24 24.97 -13.21 40.81
CA LEU A 24 26.26 -12.66 41.20
C LEU A 24 27.02 -13.55 42.24
N ASP A 25 26.47 -14.71 42.60
CA ASP A 25 27.01 -15.63 43.63
C ASP A 25 27.20 -14.96 44.99
N HIS A 26 26.27 -14.09 45.39
CA HIS A 26 26.27 -13.43 46.69
C HIS A 26 25.38 -14.24 47.68
N ASN A 27 25.85 -14.35 48.94
CA ASN A 27 25.09 -15.05 50.01
C ASN A 27 24.10 -14.17 50.76
N GLN A 28 24.15 -12.85 50.53
CA GLN A 28 23.26 -11.87 51.16
C GLN A 28 22.70 -10.88 50.16
N ILE A 29 21.40 -10.58 50.33
CA ILE A 29 20.76 -9.51 49.56
C ILE A 29 20.99 -8.19 50.29
N GLU A 30 21.78 -7.32 49.73
CA GLU A 30 22.08 -5.97 50.22
C GLU A 30 21.13 -4.91 49.64
N ASN A 31 21.13 -3.70 50.23
CA ASN A 31 20.37 -2.56 49.70
C ASN A 31 20.73 -2.21 48.29
N GLU A 32 21.94 -2.46 47.85
CA GLU A 32 22.49 -2.29 46.51
C GLU A 32 21.78 -3.20 45.51
N HIS A 33 21.51 -4.46 45.89
CA HIS A 33 20.71 -5.36 45.06
C HIS A 33 19.28 -4.87 44.88
N ILE A 34 18.67 -4.40 45.98
CA ILE A 34 17.29 -3.87 45.96
C ILE A 34 17.23 -2.62 45.07
N PHE A 35 18.19 -1.69 45.19
CA PHE A 35 18.22 -0.49 44.38
C PHE A 35 18.47 -0.79 42.90
N LYS A 36 19.35 -1.75 42.59
CA LYS A 36 19.56 -2.24 41.22
C LYS A 36 18.29 -2.88 40.67
N ALA A 37 17.64 -3.70 41.45
CA ALA A 37 16.37 -4.32 41.08
C ALA A 37 15.27 -3.29 40.80
N ILE A 38 15.18 -2.22 41.61
CA ILE A 38 14.27 -1.10 41.31
C ILE A 38 14.58 -0.53 39.93
N SER A 39 15.85 -0.34 39.57
CA SER A 39 16.19 0.23 38.25
C SER A 39 15.86 -0.68 37.08
N LEU A 40 15.73 -1.99 37.30
CA LEU A 40 15.35 -2.97 36.28
C LEU A 40 13.84 -3.14 36.17
N VAL A 41 13.15 -3.23 37.28
CA VAL A 41 11.69 -3.44 37.37
C VAL A 41 10.90 -2.18 37.08
N ASP A 42 11.41 -1.03 37.56
CA ASP A 42 10.70 0.25 37.48
C ASP A 42 11.30 1.21 36.47
N LYS A 43 10.49 1.53 35.45
CA LYS A 43 10.84 2.49 34.39
C LYS A 43 10.24 3.88 34.62
N ASN A 44 9.52 4.10 35.70
CA ASN A 44 8.73 5.33 35.92
C ASN A 44 9.16 6.11 37.17
N VAL A 45 9.05 5.51 38.35
CA VAL A 45 9.24 6.18 39.62
C VAL A 45 10.71 6.61 39.80
N LEU A 46 11.64 5.66 39.71
CA LEU A 46 13.06 5.95 39.88
C LEU A 46 13.61 6.93 38.84
N PRO A 47 13.34 6.77 37.51
CA PRO A 47 13.79 7.76 36.52
C PRO A 47 13.21 9.15 36.75
N PHE A 48 11.92 9.26 37.15
CA PHE A 48 11.31 10.56 37.47
C PHE A 48 12.02 11.23 38.65
N LEU A 49 12.21 10.50 39.77
CA LEU A 49 12.86 11.02 40.94
C LEU A 49 14.28 11.48 40.65
N LEU A 50 15.08 10.70 39.93
CA LEU A 50 16.45 11.05 39.60
C LEU A 50 16.52 12.27 38.66
N LYS A 51 15.65 12.36 37.66
CA LYS A 51 15.54 13.51 36.74
C LYS A 51 15.16 14.79 37.52
N LYS A 52 14.19 14.68 38.44
CA LYS A 52 13.76 15.82 39.27
C LYS A 52 14.83 16.34 40.23
N LEU A 53 15.66 15.41 40.68
CA LEU A 53 16.80 15.71 41.58
C LEU A 53 18.08 16.09 40.79
N ASN A 54 18.02 16.23 39.45
CA ASN A 54 19.15 16.49 38.56
C ASN A 54 20.30 15.47 38.67
N ILE A 55 19.99 14.21 38.93
CA ILE A 55 20.97 13.13 39.07
C ILE A 55 21.15 12.40 37.71
N ASN A 56 22.40 12.23 37.31
CA ASN A 56 22.69 11.42 36.14
C ASN A 56 22.65 9.92 36.50
N PHE A 57 21.59 9.25 36.03
CA PHE A 57 21.38 7.82 36.28
C PHE A 57 22.55 6.95 35.83
N LYS A 58 23.21 7.27 34.71
CA LYS A 58 24.33 6.47 34.19
C LYS A 58 25.51 6.42 35.20
N VAL A 59 25.78 7.54 35.86
CA VAL A 59 26.84 7.63 36.86
C VAL A 59 26.51 6.79 38.10
N VAL A 60 25.26 6.89 38.59
CA VAL A 60 24.81 6.11 39.75
C VAL A 60 24.81 4.60 39.40
N ALA A 61 24.37 4.22 38.24
CA ALA A 61 24.36 2.83 37.75
C ALA A 61 25.78 2.25 37.67
N GLN A 62 26.75 2.98 37.13
CA GLN A 62 28.13 2.54 37.05
C GLN A 62 28.80 2.36 38.45
N ILE A 63 28.50 3.24 39.38
CA ILE A 63 29.00 3.13 40.76
C ILE A 63 28.36 1.90 41.45
N LEU A 64 27.07 1.71 41.25
CA LEU A 64 26.32 0.59 41.79
C LEU A 64 26.84 -0.75 41.27
N ASP A 65 27.13 -0.84 39.96
CA ASP A 65 27.63 -2.06 39.33
C ASP A 65 29.01 -2.43 39.89
N LYS A 66 29.94 -1.46 39.94
CA LYS A 66 31.26 -1.66 40.57
C LYS A 66 31.19 -2.10 42.03
N GLN A 67 30.19 -1.64 42.73
CA GLN A 67 30.01 -1.97 44.11
C GLN A 67 29.44 -3.37 44.29
N LEU A 68 28.47 -3.78 43.50
CA LEU A 68 27.98 -5.15 43.44
C LEU A 68 29.12 -6.14 43.11
N GLU A 69 29.99 -5.79 42.18
CA GLU A 69 31.18 -6.61 41.85
C GLU A 69 32.17 -6.76 43.01
N SER A 70 32.24 -5.79 43.92
CA SER A 70 33.15 -5.78 45.06
C SER A 70 32.67 -6.60 46.27
N LEU A 71 31.40 -7.04 46.26
CA LEU A 71 30.84 -7.84 47.34
C LEU A 71 31.42 -9.28 47.32
N SER A 72 31.47 -9.90 48.50
CA SER A 72 32.01 -11.26 48.67
C SER A 72 31.20 -12.29 47.95
N LYS A 73 31.79 -13.07 47.07
CA LYS A 73 31.13 -14.17 46.35
C LYS A 73 31.27 -15.46 47.16
N VAL A 74 30.17 -16.14 47.39
CA VAL A 74 30.09 -17.41 48.12
C VAL A 74 29.11 -18.32 47.37
N SER A 75 29.60 -19.31 46.67
CA SER A 75 28.76 -20.27 45.97
C SER A 75 28.18 -21.33 46.90
N GLY A 76 26.89 -21.67 46.75
CA GLY A 76 26.22 -22.74 47.44
C GLY A 76 25.68 -22.43 48.85
N ALA A 77 25.71 -21.19 49.32
CA ALA A 77 25.09 -20.80 50.60
C ALA A 77 23.62 -20.44 50.42
N ALA A 78 22.80 -20.67 51.42
CA ALA A 78 21.43 -20.23 51.46
C ALA A 78 21.37 -18.67 51.42
N LEU A 79 20.68 -18.15 50.43
CA LEU A 79 20.54 -16.71 50.24
C LEU A 79 19.64 -16.08 51.33
N MET A 80 20.14 -15.08 52.05
CA MET A 80 19.42 -14.40 53.11
C MET A 80 19.43 -12.87 52.93
N LEU A 81 18.42 -12.20 53.44
CA LEU A 81 18.46 -10.74 53.51
C LEU A 81 19.53 -10.30 54.52
N SER A 82 20.37 -9.35 54.16
CA SER A 82 21.28 -8.72 55.11
C SER A 82 20.49 -7.98 56.20
N ARG A 83 21.10 -7.73 57.32
CA ARG A 83 20.47 -7.03 58.41
C ARG A 83 20.04 -5.62 57.99
N ASP A 84 20.82 -4.96 57.18
CA ASP A 84 20.53 -3.58 56.71
C ASP A 84 19.43 -3.58 55.64
N ALA A 85 19.41 -4.51 54.69
CA ALA A 85 18.33 -4.65 53.76
C ALA A 85 17.00 -5.02 54.41
N ALA A 86 17.01 -5.98 55.36
CA ALA A 86 15.84 -6.32 56.13
C ALA A 86 15.27 -5.13 56.96
N LYS A 87 16.19 -4.32 57.49
CA LYS A 87 15.81 -3.11 58.19
C LYS A 87 15.22 -2.05 57.24
N SER A 88 15.83 -1.84 56.08
CA SER A 88 15.29 -0.89 55.06
C SER A 88 13.89 -1.27 54.60
N LEU A 89 13.62 -2.54 54.39
CA LEU A 89 12.27 -3.02 54.02
C LEU A 89 11.26 -2.82 55.17
N THR A 90 11.70 -3.05 56.42
CA THR A 90 10.85 -2.75 57.59
C THR A 90 10.56 -1.27 57.76
N ASP A 91 11.61 -0.46 57.60
CA ASP A 91 11.49 1.02 57.67
C ASP A 91 10.62 1.57 56.56
N ALA A 92 10.63 0.99 55.34
CA ALA A 92 9.70 1.35 54.25
C ALA A 92 8.24 1.16 54.66
N SER A 93 7.93 0.08 55.42
CA SER A 93 6.57 -0.13 55.97
C SER A 93 6.20 0.92 57.03
N VAL A 94 7.16 1.38 57.83
CA VAL A 94 6.93 2.46 58.81
C VAL A 94 6.70 3.80 58.08
N ILE A 95 7.49 4.03 57.02
CA ILE A 95 7.35 5.27 56.20
C ILE A 95 5.97 5.29 55.53
N ALA A 96 5.52 4.18 54.93
CA ALA A 96 4.21 4.08 54.32
C ALA A 96 3.08 4.44 55.29
N LYS A 97 3.15 3.87 56.53
CA LYS A 97 2.17 4.20 57.60
C LYS A 97 2.21 5.70 58.00
N LYS A 98 3.41 6.29 58.08
CA LYS A 98 3.55 7.73 58.36
C LYS A 98 2.98 8.64 57.25
N MET A 99 2.99 8.12 56.01
CA MET A 99 2.40 8.81 54.84
C MET A 99 0.90 8.50 54.66
N ASN A 100 0.31 7.72 55.59
CA ASN A 100 -1.07 7.21 55.54
C ASN A 100 -1.38 6.40 54.28
N ASP A 101 -0.41 5.59 53.86
CA ASP A 101 -0.54 4.69 52.71
C ASP A 101 -0.87 3.25 53.21
N GLU A 102 -1.70 2.53 52.47
CA GLU A 102 -2.11 1.17 52.78
C GLU A 102 -1.08 0.14 52.32
N TYR A 103 -0.36 0.43 51.23
CA TYR A 103 0.64 -0.44 50.65
C TYR A 103 2.02 0.22 50.59
N VAL A 104 3.07 -0.61 50.67
CA VAL A 104 4.46 -0.18 50.53
C VAL A 104 4.82 -0.16 49.07
N SER A 105 5.08 0.99 48.50
CA SER A 105 5.48 1.22 47.10
C SER A 105 6.99 1.41 46.95
N ILE A 106 7.48 1.44 45.72
CA ILE A 106 8.90 1.58 45.36
C ILE A 106 9.50 2.84 45.98
N GLU A 107 8.80 3.96 46.00
CA GLU A 107 9.26 5.22 46.55
C GLU A 107 9.47 5.16 48.08
N HIS A 108 8.70 4.33 48.80
CA HIS A 108 8.95 4.07 50.22
C HIS A 108 10.23 3.28 50.42
N ILE A 109 10.52 2.30 49.54
CA ILE A 109 11.75 1.52 49.60
C ILE A 109 12.96 2.43 49.28
N ILE A 110 12.87 3.28 48.28
CA ILE A 110 13.91 4.25 47.92
C ILE A 110 14.18 5.19 49.09
N LEU A 111 13.13 5.72 49.74
CA LEU A 111 13.29 6.62 50.89
C LEU A 111 13.91 5.91 52.13
N ALA A 112 13.52 4.65 52.37
CA ALA A 112 14.10 3.84 53.42
C ALA A 112 15.57 3.51 53.15
N ILE A 113 15.94 3.16 51.94
CA ILE A 113 17.33 2.95 51.52
C ILE A 113 18.13 4.22 51.69
N PHE A 114 17.59 5.39 51.28
CA PHE A 114 18.25 6.68 51.47
C PHE A 114 18.51 7.04 52.93
N GLN A 115 17.64 6.65 53.86
CA GLN A 115 17.79 6.82 55.31
C GLN A 115 18.73 5.82 55.94
N SER A 116 19.08 4.73 55.24
CA SER A 116 19.98 3.68 55.74
C SER A 116 21.45 4.15 55.77
N LYS A 117 22.32 3.31 56.26
CA LYS A 117 23.80 3.51 56.25
C LYS A 117 24.46 2.78 55.04
N SER A 118 23.67 2.36 54.04
CA SER A 118 24.18 1.68 52.85
C SER A 118 25.06 2.60 52.00
N HIS A 119 25.92 2.03 51.22
CA HIS A 119 26.80 2.80 50.35
C HIS A 119 25.97 3.53 49.28
N ILE A 120 24.90 2.93 48.74
CA ILE A 120 24.03 3.61 47.76
C ILE A 120 23.37 4.84 48.39
N ALA A 121 23.02 4.82 49.68
CA ALA A 121 22.52 5.99 50.38
C ALA A 121 23.58 7.13 50.42
N GLN A 122 24.86 6.77 50.63
CA GLN A 122 25.95 7.73 50.62
C GLN A 122 26.15 8.31 49.22
N VAL A 123 26.19 7.48 48.18
CA VAL A 123 26.29 7.92 46.77
C VAL A 123 25.19 8.92 46.43
N LEU A 124 23.95 8.68 46.81
CA LEU A 124 22.85 9.63 46.55
C LEU A 124 23.06 10.95 47.31
N LYS A 125 23.55 10.90 48.55
CA LYS A 125 23.86 12.13 49.34
C LYS A 125 25.02 12.92 48.73
N ASP A 126 26.07 12.23 48.24
CA ASP A 126 27.21 12.84 47.58
C ASP A 126 26.82 13.51 46.26
N GLN A 127 25.78 13.03 45.60
CA GLN A 127 25.16 13.63 44.43
C GLN A 127 24.19 14.79 44.77
N GLY A 128 24.15 15.22 46.03
CA GLY A 128 23.35 16.37 46.51
C GLY A 128 21.89 16.07 46.86
N VAL A 129 21.49 14.81 46.97
CA VAL A 129 20.15 14.44 47.42
C VAL A 129 20.02 14.73 48.92
N SER A 130 18.98 15.45 49.29
CA SER A 130 18.55 15.59 50.66
C SER A 130 17.19 14.89 50.89
N GLU A 131 16.95 14.44 52.11
CA GLU A 131 15.67 13.82 52.46
C GLU A 131 14.48 14.72 52.17
N LYS A 132 14.64 16.05 52.39
CA LYS A 132 13.64 17.07 52.09
C LYS A 132 13.32 17.12 50.60
N ASN A 133 14.37 17.13 49.73
CA ASN A 133 14.18 17.21 48.28
C ASN A 133 13.60 15.91 47.72
N LEU A 134 14.02 14.75 48.23
CA LEU A 134 13.49 13.46 47.85
C LEU A 134 12.00 13.31 48.21
N LYS A 135 11.61 13.70 49.42
CA LYS A 135 10.20 13.74 49.85
C LYS A 135 9.38 14.70 48.99
N ALA A 136 9.90 15.86 48.65
CA ALA A 136 9.22 16.82 47.79
C ALA A 136 9.02 16.24 46.38
N ALA A 137 10.03 15.56 45.83
CA ALA A 137 9.91 14.90 44.54
C ALA A 137 8.87 13.74 44.54
N ILE A 138 8.80 12.98 45.65
CA ILE A 138 7.79 11.94 45.83
C ILE A 138 6.36 12.52 45.90
N VAL A 139 6.17 13.61 46.64
CA VAL A 139 4.88 14.30 46.71
C VAL A 139 4.46 14.84 45.33
N GLU A 140 5.40 15.38 44.58
CA GLU A 140 5.15 15.85 43.21
C GLU A 140 4.80 14.70 42.25
N LEU A 141 5.53 13.57 42.34
CA LEU A 141 5.24 12.37 41.58
C LEU A 141 3.80 11.87 41.78
N ARG A 142 3.40 11.82 43.04
CA ARG A 142 2.09 11.36 43.46
C ARG A 142 0.96 12.39 43.29
N LYS A 143 1.28 13.64 43.05
CA LYS A 143 0.31 14.73 42.98
C LYS A 143 -0.67 14.78 44.17
N GLY A 144 -0.19 14.39 45.35
CA GLY A 144 -0.98 14.33 46.61
C GLY A 144 -1.82 13.04 46.79
N GLU A 145 -1.67 12.06 45.97
CA GLU A 145 -2.39 10.79 46.08
C GLU A 145 -1.73 9.81 47.08
N ARG A 146 -2.59 8.96 47.69
CA ARG A 146 -2.17 7.92 48.62
C ARG A 146 -2.10 6.58 47.91
N VAL A 147 -1.23 5.69 48.37
CA VAL A 147 -1.08 4.32 47.87
C VAL A 147 -2.15 3.43 48.51
N THR A 148 -3.30 3.34 47.88
CA THR A 148 -4.47 2.56 48.33
C THR A 148 -4.70 1.28 47.58
N SER A 149 -3.93 1.02 46.50
CA SER A 149 -4.02 -0.20 45.70
C SER A 149 -2.65 -0.85 45.51
N GLN A 150 -2.64 -2.15 45.20
CA GLN A 150 -1.40 -2.88 44.88
C GLN A 150 -0.77 -2.44 43.53
N ASN A 151 -1.55 -1.80 42.64
CA ASN A 151 -1.10 -1.30 41.33
C ASN A 151 -0.85 0.21 41.32
N ALA A 152 -0.68 0.86 42.44
CA ALA A 152 -0.61 2.32 42.53
C ALA A 152 0.49 2.96 41.66
N GLU A 153 1.67 2.33 41.53
CA GLU A 153 2.74 2.84 40.67
C GLU A 153 2.39 2.82 39.16
N GLU A 154 1.40 2.05 38.75
CA GLU A 154 0.93 2.06 37.36
C GLU A 154 0.09 3.31 37.06
N THR A 155 -0.52 3.90 38.07
CA THR A 155 -1.38 5.07 37.96
C THR A 155 -0.58 6.39 37.96
N TYR A 156 0.67 6.40 38.38
CA TYR A 156 1.50 7.60 38.42
C TYR A 156 2.00 7.97 37.03
N ASN A 157 1.87 9.28 36.73
CA ASN A 157 2.32 9.82 35.44
C ASN A 157 1.69 9.13 34.21
N ALA A 158 0.43 8.69 34.39
CA ALA A 158 -0.30 7.90 33.40
C ALA A 158 -0.39 8.61 32.03
N LEU A 159 -0.50 9.92 32.02
CA LEU A 159 -0.60 10.72 30.80
C LEU A 159 0.68 10.60 29.94
N ASN A 160 1.86 10.72 30.54
CA ASN A 160 3.13 10.59 29.82
C ASN A 160 3.45 9.13 29.45
N LYS A 161 2.81 8.18 30.09
CA LYS A 161 2.98 6.74 29.81
C LYS A 161 2.08 6.26 28.67
N TYR A 162 0.85 6.77 28.60
CA TYR A 162 -0.20 6.31 27.70
C TYR A 162 -0.65 7.37 26.70
N ALA A 163 0.04 8.51 26.62
CA ALA A 163 -0.26 9.54 25.66
C ALA A 163 1.01 10.30 25.24
N ASN A 164 1.07 10.67 23.97
CA ASN A 164 2.17 11.42 23.39
C ASN A 164 1.85 12.91 23.38
N ASN A 165 2.73 13.75 23.89
CA ASN A 165 2.57 15.21 23.86
C ASN A 165 2.90 15.75 22.46
N LEU A 166 1.88 16.08 21.66
CA LEU A 166 2.05 16.60 20.30
C LEU A 166 2.75 17.96 20.26
N ASN A 167 2.53 18.82 21.26
CA ASN A 167 3.22 20.10 21.35
C ASN A 167 4.74 19.90 21.55
N GLN A 168 5.14 18.92 22.36
CA GLN A 168 6.55 18.62 22.56
C GLN A 168 7.15 18.03 21.29
N LEU A 169 6.46 17.10 20.62
CA LEU A 169 6.92 16.53 19.37
C LEU A 169 7.06 17.58 18.26
N ALA A 170 6.11 18.52 18.17
CA ALA A 170 6.19 19.64 17.25
C ALA A 170 7.38 20.57 17.58
N LYS A 171 7.60 20.84 18.87
CA LYS A 171 8.75 21.64 19.33
C LYS A 171 10.08 20.96 19.02
N ASP A 172 10.13 19.65 19.11
CA ASP A 172 11.30 18.84 18.79
C ASP A 172 11.51 18.61 17.28
N GLY A 173 10.60 19.13 16.42
CA GLY A 173 10.67 18.98 14.96
C GLY A 173 10.35 17.57 14.45
N LYS A 174 9.70 16.74 15.29
CA LYS A 174 9.39 15.34 14.96
C LYS A 174 8.07 15.15 14.22
N LEU A 175 7.22 16.17 14.15
CA LEU A 175 5.96 16.14 13.41
C LEU A 175 6.16 16.67 11.99
N ASP A 176 5.33 16.18 11.08
CA ASP A 176 5.30 16.65 9.70
C ASP A 176 4.63 18.03 9.58
N PRO A 177 5.02 18.85 8.61
CA PRO A 177 4.32 20.09 8.32
C PRO A 177 2.91 19.78 7.80
N VAL A 178 1.92 20.47 8.31
CA VAL A 178 0.52 20.29 7.89
C VAL A 178 0.15 21.39 6.91
N ILE A 179 -0.26 21.01 5.72
CA ILE A 179 -0.52 21.89 4.58
C ILE A 179 -1.96 21.67 4.10
N GLY A 180 -2.64 22.73 3.70
CA GLY A 180 -3.95 22.65 3.05
C GLY A 180 -5.13 22.26 3.96
N ARG A 181 -4.96 22.35 5.31
CA ARG A 181 -6.00 22.01 6.29
C ARG A 181 -6.39 23.19 7.17
N ASP A 182 -6.25 24.40 6.64
CA ASP A 182 -6.47 25.62 7.40
C ASP A 182 -7.92 25.82 7.81
N GLU A 183 -8.88 25.41 6.99
CA GLU A 183 -10.30 25.54 7.30
C GLU A 183 -10.73 24.59 8.42
N GLU A 184 -10.29 23.34 8.35
CA GLU A 184 -10.61 22.35 9.39
C GLU A 184 -9.95 22.74 10.72
N ILE A 185 -8.68 23.19 10.72
CA ILE A 185 -8.00 23.65 11.93
C ILE A 185 -8.68 24.90 12.49
N ARG A 186 -9.09 25.86 11.64
CA ARG A 186 -9.87 27.04 12.08
C ARG A 186 -11.20 26.60 12.70
N ARG A 187 -11.86 25.61 12.11
CA ARG A 187 -13.10 25.06 12.66
C ARG A 187 -12.90 24.38 14.01
N LEU A 188 -11.81 23.63 14.16
CA LEU A 188 -11.40 23.06 15.46
C LEU A 188 -11.21 24.13 16.52
N LEU A 189 -10.47 25.19 16.20
CA LEU A 189 -10.25 26.34 17.14
C LEU A 189 -11.55 26.99 17.56
N GLN A 190 -12.49 27.20 16.61
CA GLN A 190 -13.82 27.74 16.93
C GLN A 190 -14.59 26.82 17.88
N ILE A 191 -14.59 25.53 17.64
CA ILE A 191 -15.33 24.56 18.48
C ILE A 191 -14.69 24.48 19.87
N LEU A 192 -13.37 24.37 19.97
CA LEU A 192 -12.63 24.30 21.24
C LEU A 192 -12.82 25.56 22.11
N SER A 193 -13.10 26.72 21.49
CA SER A 193 -13.36 27.98 22.17
C SER A 193 -14.81 28.13 22.64
N ARG A 194 -15.71 27.22 22.28
CA ARG A 194 -17.13 27.30 22.70
C ARG A 194 -17.32 26.99 24.19
N ARG A 195 -18.36 27.51 24.76
CA ARG A 195 -18.74 27.21 26.14
C ARG A 195 -19.34 25.81 26.32
N THR A 196 -20.11 25.38 25.35
CA THR A 196 -20.77 24.07 25.32
C THR A 196 -20.52 23.41 23.95
N LYS A 197 -20.61 22.08 23.86
CA LYS A 197 -20.29 21.31 22.63
C LYS A 197 -18.90 21.68 22.09
N ASN A 198 -17.94 21.75 23.00
CA ASN A 198 -16.57 22.19 22.74
C ASN A 198 -15.58 21.03 22.43
N ASN A 199 -16.10 19.84 22.20
CA ASN A 199 -15.31 18.69 21.74
C ASN A 199 -15.54 18.47 20.25
N PRO A 200 -14.58 18.75 19.37
CA PRO A 200 -14.71 18.42 17.96
C PRO A 200 -14.51 16.92 17.73
N ILE A 201 -15.19 16.39 16.74
CA ILE A 201 -14.95 15.06 16.19
C ILE A 201 -14.70 15.18 14.69
N LEU A 202 -13.50 14.78 14.28
CA LEU A 202 -13.07 14.70 12.89
C LEU A 202 -13.66 13.46 12.25
N VAL A 203 -14.47 13.64 11.22
CA VAL A 203 -15.14 12.55 10.52
C VAL A 203 -14.75 12.57 9.05
N GLY A 204 -14.13 11.50 8.58
CA GLY A 204 -13.67 11.37 7.19
C GLY A 204 -13.15 9.97 6.92
N GLU A 205 -12.96 9.66 5.66
CA GLU A 205 -12.45 8.37 5.23
C GLU A 205 -11.02 8.10 5.75
N PRO A 206 -10.58 6.82 5.82
CA PRO A 206 -9.20 6.49 6.18
C PRO A 206 -8.23 7.14 5.20
N GLY A 207 -7.10 7.69 5.71
CA GLY A 207 -6.07 8.29 4.86
C GLY A 207 -6.34 9.74 4.42
N THR A 208 -7.46 10.38 4.87
CA THR A 208 -7.73 11.79 4.55
C THR A 208 -6.96 12.80 5.41
N GLY A 209 -6.11 12.35 6.34
CA GLY A 209 -5.26 13.22 7.15
C GLY A 209 -5.91 13.76 8.44
N LYS A 210 -6.85 13.03 9.04
CA LYS A 210 -7.49 13.43 10.32
C LYS A 210 -6.48 13.66 11.44
N THR A 211 -5.51 12.79 11.60
CA THR A 211 -4.44 12.87 12.61
C THR A 211 -3.56 14.09 12.37
N ALA A 212 -3.21 14.38 11.11
CA ALA A 212 -2.43 15.54 10.71
C ALA A 212 -3.09 16.87 11.12
N ILE A 213 -4.43 16.96 11.13
CA ILE A 213 -5.14 18.15 11.58
C ILE A 213 -4.89 18.43 13.08
N ALA A 214 -4.82 17.40 13.93
CA ALA A 214 -4.49 17.56 15.34
C ALA A 214 -3.03 17.96 15.53
N GLU A 215 -2.12 17.44 14.71
CA GLU A 215 -0.70 17.83 14.69
C GLU A 215 -0.52 19.28 14.21
N GLY A 216 -1.27 19.68 13.17
CA GLY A 216 -1.30 21.05 12.69
C GLY A 216 -1.79 22.04 13.75
N LEU A 217 -2.77 21.64 14.55
CA LEU A 217 -3.21 22.43 15.70
C LEU A 217 -2.08 22.58 16.74
N ALA A 218 -1.32 21.52 17.03
CA ALA A 218 -0.17 21.58 17.93
C ALA A 218 0.94 22.51 17.40
N HIS A 219 1.21 22.52 16.10
CA HIS A 219 2.12 23.46 15.45
C HIS A 219 1.68 24.91 15.63
N ARG A 220 0.38 25.21 15.42
CA ARG A 220 -0.15 26.57 15.61
C ARG A 220 -0.10 27.03 17.07
N ILE A 221 -0.33 26.12 18.03
CA ILE A 221 -0.19 26.44 19.47
C ILE A 221 1.24 26.90 19.77
N ILE A 222 2.25 26.19 19.25
CA ILE A 222 3.67 26.51 19.50
C ILE A 222 4.06 27.83 18.84
N ARG A 223 3.58 28.08 17.61
CA ARG A 223 3.83 29.33 16.89
C ARG A 223 3.09 30.54 17.49
N GLY A 224 2.11 30.30 18.37
CA GLY A 224 1.27 31.34 18.95
C GLY A 224 0.17 31.89 18.02
N ASP A 225 -0.05 31.25 16.87
CA ASP A 225 -1.07 31.61 15.89
C ASP A 225 -2.42 30.97 16.23
N ILE A 226 -2.93 31.31 17.39
CA ILE A 226 -4.17 30.82 17.98
C ILE A 226 -4.82 31.84 18.89
N PRO A 227 -6.13 31.73 19.17
CA PRO A 227 -6.82 32.53 20.15
C PRO A 227 -6.17 32.46 21.55
N GLU A 228 -6.24 33.56 22.29
CA GLU A 228 -5.52 33.70 23.57
C GLU A 228 -5.89 32.64 24.61
N ASN A 229 -7.14 32.22 24.63
CA ASN A 229 -7.68 31.21 25.55
C ASN A 229 -7.13 29.77 25.25
N LEU A 230 -6.41 29.59 24.15
CA LEU A 230 -5.83 28.31 23.74
C LEU A 230 -4.30 28.28 23.79
N LYS A 231 -3.62 29.42 24.01
CA LYS A 231 -2.14 29.53 23.99
C LYS A 231 -1.42 28.60 24.98
N GLU A 232 -2.02 28.35 26.13
CA GLU A 232 -1.43 27.51 27.18
C GLU A 232 -1.89 26.03 27.08
N LYS A 233 -2.64 25.67 26.03
CA LYS A 233 -3.14 24.31 25.91
C LYS A 233 -2.07 23.38 25.36
N GLN A 234 -2.13 22.16 25.85
CA GLN A 234 -1.29 21.05 25.36
C GLN A 234 -2.18 19.94 24.79
N ILE A 235 -1.81 19.43 23.65
CA ILE A 235 -2.51 18.32 23.02
C ILE A 235 -1.75 17.04 23.30
N PHE A 236 -2.43 16.06 23.87
CA PHE A 236 -1.91 14.74 24.12
C PHE A 236 -2.67 13.73 23.26
N SER A 237 -1.95 13.02 22.40
CA SER A 237 -2.51 11.91 21.60
C SER A 237 -2.52 10.64 22.41
N LEU A 238 -3.70 10.08 22.67
CA LEU A 238 -3.88 8.87 23.46
C LEU A 238 -3.37 7.64 22.71
N ASP A 239 -2.47 6.89 23.31
CA ASP A 239 -1.97 5.63 22.77
C ASP A 239 -2.88 4.47 23.21
N MET A 240 -3.80 4.09 22.33
CA MET A 240 -4.71 2.97 22.57
C MET A 240 -3.98 1.63 22.66
N GLY A 241 -2.94 1.46 21.85
CA GLY A 241 -2.10 0.26 21.87
C GLY A 241 -1.42 0.08 23.22
N GLY A 242 -0.81 1.14 23.75
CA GLY A 242 -0.13 1.15 25.04
C GLY A 242 -1.09 0.94 26.22
N LEU A 243 -2.33 1.41 26.13
CA LEU A 243 -3.36 1.18 27.16
C LEU A 243 -3.79 -0.29 27.24
N ILE A 244 -3.85 -0.97 26.10
CA ILE A 244 -4.31 -2.37 25.99
C ILE A 244 -3.17 -3.35 26.22
N ALA A 245 -1.95 -3.01 25.75
CA ALA A 245 -0.80 -3.89 25.81
C ALA A 245 -0.47 -4.32 27.26
N GLY A 246 -0.37 -5.63 27.48
CA GLY A 246 -0.06 -6.22 28.77
C GLY A 246 -1.19 -6.18 29.81
N ALA A 247 -2.38 -5.65 29.49
CA ALA A 247 -3.55 -5.75 30.36
C ALA A 247 -4.12 -7.19 30.30
N LYS A 248 -3.86 -7.98 31.34
CA LYS A 248 -4.36 -9.36 31.44
C LYS A 248 -5.86 -9.43 31.73
N PHE A 249 -6.40 -8.41 32.36
CA PHE A 249 -7.80 -8.34 32.78
C PHE A 249 -8.44 -7.02 32.36
N LYS A 250 -9.74 -7.06 32.06
CA LYS A 250 -10.56 -5.90 31.70
C LYS A 250 -10.41 -4.70 32.67
N GLY A 251 -10.29 -5.00 33.96
CA GLY A 251 -10.14 -3.97 35.01
C GLY A 251 -8.87 -3.14 34.92
N GLU A 252 -7.77 -3.71 34.43
CA GLU A 252 -6.48 -3.00 34.29
C GLU A 252 -6.54 -1.90 33.21
N PHE A 253 -7.13 -2.18 32.07
CA PHE A 253 -7.37 -1.17 31.05
C PHE A 253 -8.23 -0.03 31.56
N GLU A 254 -9.35 -0.35 32.24
CA GLU A 254 -10.24 0.65 32.81
C GLU A 254 -9.51 1.52 33.84
N GLU A 255 -8.66 0.94 34.67
CA GLU A 255 -7.89 1.65 35.70
C GLU A 255 -6.85 2.57 35.06
N ARG A 256 -6.13 2.13 34.01
CA ARG A 256 -5.20 2.95 33.24
C ARG A 256 -5.91 4.13 32.58
N LEU A 257 -7.03 3.91 31.92
CA LEU A 257 -7.82 4.96 31.28
C LEU A 257 -8.37 5.96 32.31
N LYS A 258 -8.89 5.47 33.46
CA LYS A 258 -9.35 6.32 34.57
C LYS A 258 -8.21 7.19 35.10
N SER A 259 -7.00 6.66 35.21
CA SER A 259 -5.81 7.42 35.66
C SER A 259 -5.43 8.52 34.69
N VAL A 260 -5.43 8.25 33.36
CA VAL A 260 -5.21 9.29 32.34
C VAL A 260 -6.27 10.40 32.43
N ILE A 261 -7.55 10.03 32.50
CA ILE A 261 -8.66 11.00 32.59
C ILE A 261 -8.54 11.83 33.89
N LYS A 262 -8.14 11.22 34.98
CA LYS A 262 -7.94 11.92 36.25
C LYS A 262 -6.82 12.95 36.15
N GLU A 263 -5.69 12.63 35.52
CA GLU A 263 -4.61 13.58 35.27
C GLU A 263 -5.06 14.75 34.37
N VAL A 264 -5.81 14.45 33.30
CA VAL A 264 -6.37 15.47 32.40
C VAL A 264 -7.30 16.40 33.16
N LYS A 265 -8.18 15.89 34.03
CA LYS A 265 -9.08 16.71 34.88
C LYS A 265 -8.31 17.60 35.84
N THR A 266 -7.26 17.08 36.47
CA THR A 266 -6.43 17.83 37.42
C THR A 266 -5.67 18.98 36.76
N SER A 267 -5.49 18.94 35.42
CA SER A 267 -4.83 20.03 34.68
C SER A 267 -5.68 21.29 34.50
N ASP A 268 -6.90 21.32 35.01
CA ASP A 268 -7.84 22.46 34.92
C ASP A 268 -8.06 22.93 33.46
N GLY A 269 -8.26 21.94 32.58
CA GLY A 269 -8.55 22.18 31.17
C GLY A 269 -7.37 22.68 30.33
N ARG A 270 -6.13 22.63 30.85
CA ARG A 270 -4.91 22.91 30.06
C ARG A 270 -4.59 21.82 29.03
N ILE A 271 -5.07 20.62 29.29
CA ILE A 271 -4.84 19.45 28.41
C ILE A 271 -6.06 19.19 27.53
N ILE A 272 -5.79 18.99 26.24
CA ILE A 272 -6.76 18.51 25.22
C ILE A 272 -6.30 17.12 24.84
N LEU A 273 -7.20 16.14 24.98
CA LEU A 273 -6.90 14.75 24.63
C LEU A 273 -7.30 14.49 23.18
N PHE A 274 -6.36 14.17 22.32
CA PHE A 274 -6.65 13.66 20.98
C PHE A 274 -6.82 12.15 21.04
N ILE A 275 -7.95 11.65 20.53
CA ILE A 275 -8.30 10.24 20.53
C ILE A 275 -8.56 9.84 19.09
N ASP A 276 -7.58 9.17 18.49
CA ASP A 276 -7.76 8.56 17.17
C ASP A 276 -8.61 7.30 17.29
N GLU A 277 -9.36 6.98 16.25
CA GLU A 277 -10.30 5.85 16.24
C GLU A 277 -11.20 5.83 17.52
N ILE A 278 -11.73 6.99 17.90
CA ILE A 278 -12.51 7.17 19.15
C ILE A 278 -13.69 6.18 19.24
N HIS A 279 -14.16 5.65 18.12
CA HIS A 279 -15.20 4.62 18.06
C HIS A 279 -14.82 3.35 18.81
N THR A 280 -13.53 3.02 18.89
CA THR A 280 -13.03 1.84 19.62
C THR A 280 -13.32 1.91 21.11
N LEU A 281 -13.34 3.13 21.67
CA LEU A 281 -13.71 3.38 23.07
C LEU A 281 -15.23 3.41 23.31
N VAL A 282 -16.02 3.66 22.25
CA VAL A 282 -17.47 3.83 22.33
C VAL A 282 -18.23 2.57 21.94
N GLY A 283 -17.71 1.84 20.96
CA GLY A 283 -18.41 0.73 20.29
C GLY A 283 -18.11 -0.66 20.85
N ALA A 284 -17.21 -0.80 21.79
CA ALA A 284 -16.76 -2.06 22.31
C ALA A 284 -17.80 -2.84 23.18
N GLY A 285 -19.05 -2.40 23.24
CA GLY A 285 -20.10 -2.98 24.09
C GLY A 285 -20.94 -4.13 23.50
N GLY A 286 -20.64 -4.64 22.32
CA GLY A 286 -21.52 -5.60 21.59
C GLY A 286 -21.19 -7.09 21.73
N GLY A 287 -20.15 -7.50 22.43
CA GLY A 287 -19.78 -8.90 22.63
C GLY A 287 -19.46 -9.24 24.11
N GLN A 288 -19.63 -10.48 24.52
CA GLN A 288 -19.21 -10.94 25.85
C GLN A 288 -17.69 -10.72 26.01
N GLY A 289 -17.30 -9.62 26.70
CA GLY A 289 -15.91 -9.26 26.95
C GLY A 289 -15.43 -7.93 26.39
N ALA A 290 -16.26 -7.18 25.67
CA ALA A 290 -15.88 -5.91 25.07
C ALA A 290 -15.77 -4.78 26.14
N MET A 291 -14.74 -3.91 25.95
CA MET A 291 -14.37 -2.83 26.84
C MET A 291 -15.39 -1.68 26.76
N ASP A 292 -16.11 -1.38 27.82
CA ASP A 292 -17.03 -0.24 27.88
C ASP A 292 -16.33 1.00 28.42
N ALA A 293 -15.34 1.51 27.70
CA ALA A 293 -14.66 2.73 28.02
C ALA A 293 -15.57 3.99 27.90
N ALA A 294 -16.66 3.85 27.14
CA ALA A 294 -17.65 4.90 26.99
C ALA A 294 -18.25 5.33 28.35
N ASN A 295 -18.51 4.37 29.23
CA ASN A 295 -19.05 4.67 30.56
C ASN A 295 -18.07 5.45 31.45
N ILE A 296 -16.79 5.40 31.17
CA ILE A 296 -15.75 6.16 31.88
C ILE A 296 -15.64 7.57 31.32
N LEU A 297 -15.72 7.71 29.97
CA LEU A 297 -15.60 9.00 29.28
C LEU A 297 -16.85 9.85 29.37
N LYS A 298 -18.04 9.26 29.23
CA LYS A 298 -19.34 9.98 29.23
C LYS A 298 -19.53 10.93 30.43
N PRO A 299 -19.29 10.56 31.68
CA PRO A 299 -19.45 11.46 32.81
C PRO A 299 -18.49 12.66 32.78
N ALA A 300 -17.23 12.43 32.35
CA ALA A 300 -16.22 13.47 32.27
C ALA A 300 -16.52 14.49 31.14
N LEU A 301 -16.93 14.00 29.98
CA LEU A 301 -17.39 14.80 28.85
C LEU A 301 -18.70 15.55 29.19
N ALA A 302 -19.60 14.89 29.91
CA ALA A 302 -20.90 15.49 30.30
C ALA A 302 -20.74 16.69 31.21
N ARG A 303 -19.80 16.64 32.14
CA ARG A 303 -19.52 17.71 33.08
C ARG A 303 -18.57 18.78 32.53
N GLY A 304 -18.03 18.58 31.30
CA GLY A 304 -17.06 19.49 30.72
C GLY A 304 -15.66 19.45 31.40
N GLU A 305 -15.41 18.39 32.16
CA GLU A 305 -14.14 18.15 32.87
C GLU A 305 -13.05 17.62 31.96
N LEU A 306 -13.45 17.06 30.81
CA LEU A 306 -12.58 16.54 29.75
C LEU A 306 -12.79 17.32 28.48
N ARG A 307 -11.71 17.81 27.89
CA ARG A 307 -11.67 18.33 26.52
C ARG A 307 -11.00 17.31 25.62
N ALA A 308 -11.71 16.92 24.54
CA ALA A 308 -11.23 15.92 23.62
C ALA A 308 -11.45 16.32 22.17
N ILE A 309 -10.53 15.92 21.30
CA ILE A 309 -10.67 15.90 19.85
C ILE A 309 -10.76 14.42 19.47
N GLY A 310 -11.86 13.99 18.89
CA GLY A 310 -12.01 12.63 18.37
C GLY A 310 -11.71 12.57 16.88
N ALA A 311 -11.26 11.42 16.39
CA ALA A 311 -11.21 11.11 14.97
C ALA A 311 -11.86 9.74 14.70
N THR A 312 -12.62 9.64 13.60
CA THR A 312 -13.33 8.41 13.21
C THR A 312 -13.74 8.46 11.73
N THR A 313 -14.21 7.35 11.19
CA THR A 313 -14.80 7.31 9.84
C THR A 313 -16.29 7.69 9.86
N LEU A 314 -16.88 7.92 8.67
CA LEU A 314 -18.29 8.29 8.57
C LEU A 314 -19.20 7.13 9.02
N ASP A 315 -18.90 5.91 8.59
CA ASP A 315 -19.66 4.71 8.94
C ASP A 315 -19.64 4.43 10.44
N GLU A 316 -18.48 4.58 11.07
CA GLU A 316 -18.31 4.38 12.52
C GLU A 316 -18.98 5.49 13.33
N TYR A 317 -18.94 6.74 12.81
CA TYR A 317 -19.67 7.85 13.42
C TYR A 317 -21.17 7.59 13.45
N GLN A 318 -21.75 7.15 12.33
CA GLN A 318 -23.18 6.80 12.23
C GLN A 318 -23.55 5.61 13.12
N LYS A 319 -22.68 4.60 13.16
CA LYS A 319 -22.93 3.36 13.91
C LYS A 319 -22.86 3.56 15.42
N TYR A 320 -21.93 4.37 15.92
CA TYR A 320 -21.60 4.47 17.34
C TYR A 320 -21.94 5.81 17.99
N PHE A 321 -21.83 6.94 17.26
CA PHE A 321 -22.05 8.27 17.82
C PHE A 321 -23.47 8.78 17.58
N GLU A 322 -24.03 8.65 16.40
CA GLU A 322 -25.41 9.11 16.11
C GLU A 322 -26.45 8.33 16.90
N LYS A 323 -26.19 7.07 17.22
CA LYS A 323 -27.10 6.27 18.06
C LYS A 323 -27.04 6.64 19.54
N ASP A 324 -25.94 7.22 20.01
CA ASP A 324 -25.76 7.64 21.41
C ASP A 324 -26.01 9.14 21.58
N LYS A 325 -27.27 9.50 21.91
CA LYS A 325 -27.68 10.88 22.08
C LYS A 325 -26.88 11.68 23.13
N ALA A 326 -26.22 11.00 24.07
CA ALA A 326 -25.39 11.65 25.09
C ALA A 326 -24.04 12.11 24.49
N LEU A 327 -23.42 11.31 23.63
CA LEU A 327 -22.21 11.66 22.92
C LEU A 327 -22.47 12.66 21.79
N GLU A 328 -23.52 12.48 20.99
CA GLU A 328 -23.92 13.40 19.93
C GLU A 328 -24.09 14.84 20.43
N ARG A 329 -24.64 15.00 21.62
CA ARG A 329 -24.80 16.34 22.24
C ARG A 329 -23.49 16.95 22.75
N ARG A 330 -22.42 16.20 22.84
CA ARG A 330 -21.13 16.64 23.40
C ARG A 330 -20.06 16.87 22.36
N PHE A 331 -20.15 16.15 21.25
CA PHE A 331 -19.23 16.30 20.13
C PHE A 331 -19.83 17.15 19.02
N GLN A 332 -19.01 17.95 18.38
CA GLN A 332 -19.37 18.72 17.18
C GLN A 332 -18.62 18.14 15.99
N LYS A 333 -19.38 17.66 15.00
CA LYS A 333 -18.84 17.08 13.77
C LYS A 333 -18.06 18.11 12.95
N VAL A 334 -16.89 17.72 12.48
CA VAL A 334 -16.05 18.39 11.49
C VAL A 334 -15.76 17.37 10.39
N LEU A 335 -16.26 17.63 9.20
CA LEU A 335 -16.00 16.77 8.04
C LEU A 335 -14.58 17.01 7.57
N VAL A 336 -13.91 15.94 7.21
CA VAL A 336 -12.56 15.91 6.63
C VAL A 336 -12.65 15.17 5.31
N ASP A 337 -12.85 15.92 4.26
CA ASP A 337 -12.97 15.40 2.91
C ASP A 337 -11.60 15.06 2.30
N GLU A 338 -11.61 14.21 1.28
CA GLU A 338 -10.44 13.94 0.45
C GLU A 338 -9.99 15.26 -0.20
N PRO A 339 -8.69 15.64 -0.11
CA PRO A 339 -8.21 16.84 -0.77
C PRO A 339 -8.28 16.68 -2.29
N ASP A 340 -8.48 17.80 -2.99
CA ASP A 340 -8.35 17.82 -4.45
C ASP A 340 -6.88 17.59 -4.88
N SER A 341 -6.68 17.39 -6.19
CA SER A 341 -5.36 17.05 -6.73
C SER A 341 -4.33 18.16 -6.47
N GLU A 342 -4.71 19.44 -6.58
CA GLU A 342 -3.79 20.56 -6.36
C GLU A 342 -3.36 20.66 -4.90
N SER A 343 -4.30 20.51 -3.99
CA SER A 343 -4.03 20.46 -2.55
C SER A 343 -3.16 19.26 -2.18
N ALA A 344 -3.44 18.07 -2.76
CA ALA A 344 -2.64 16.87 -2.53
C ALA A 344 -1.20 17.04 -3.02
N ILE A 345 -0.98 17.60 -4.22
CA ILE A 345 0.36 17.92 -4.74
C ILE A 345 1.09 18.88 -3.79
N SER A 346 0.39 19.91 -3.30
CA SER A 346 0.97 20.88 -2.35
C SER A 346 1.36 20.20 -1.03
N ILE A 347 0.56 19.26 -0.53
CA ILE A 347 0.87 18.47 0.67
C ILE A 347 2.13 17.65 0.44
N LEU A 348 2.21 16.89 -0.67
CA LEU A 348 3.36 16.05 -0.97
C LEU A 348 4.64 16.87 -1.15
N ARG A 349 4.57 18.04 -1.82
CA ARG A 349 5.70 18.98 -1.92
C ARG A 349 6.20 19.43 -0.56
N GLY A 350 5.30 19.66 0.38
CA GLY A 350 5.67 20.10 1.72
C GLY A 350 6.31 19.04 2.60
N ILE A 351 6.01 17.76 2.38
CA ILE A 351 6.61 16.65 3.13
C ILE A 351 7.81 16.02 2.40
N LYS A 352 8.01 16.34 1.13
CA LYS A 352 9.04 15.81 0.24
C LYS A 352 10.42 15.75 0.90
N GLU A 353 10.90 16.87 1.48
CA GLU A 353 12.24 16.96 2.05
C GLU A 353 12.50 15.90 3.14
N LYS A 354 11.49 15.55 3.93
CA LYS A 354 11.62 14.51 4.96
C LYS A 354 11.79 13.11 4.36
N TYR A 355 11.05 12.80 3.29
CA TYR A 355 11.18 11.52 2.60
C TYR A 355 12.51 11.42 1.85
N GLU A 356 12.94 12.51 1.19
CA GLU A 356 14.26 12.59 0.55
C GLU A 356 15.40 12.36 1.56
N THR A 357 15.28 12.95 2.74
CA THR A 357 16.24 12.78 3.83
C THR A 357 16.21 11.34 4.39
N HIS A 358 15.02 10.78 4.60
CA HIS A 358 14.89 9.41 5.14
C HIS A 358 15.45 8.37 4.20
N HIS A 359 15.06 8.42 2.92
CA HIS A 359 15.51 7.47 1.91
C HIS A 359 16.84 7.84 1.27
N LYS A 360 17.34 9.06 1.47
CA LYS A 360 18.59 9.58 0.87
C LYS A 360 18.57 9.61 -0.65
N VAL A 361 17.39 9.76 -1.24
CA VAL A 361 17.14 9.90 -2.67
C VAL A 361 16.58 11.27 -2.98
N ARG A 362 16.57 11.69 -4.23
CA ARG A 362 15.90 12.88 -4.70
C ARG A 362 14.55 12.51 -5.33
N ILE A 363 13.51 13.27 -5.02
CA ILE A 363 12.18 13.04 -5.60
C ILE A 363 11.89 14.20 -6.55
N LYS A 364 11.71 13.90 -7.84
CA LYS A 364 11.36 14.93 -8.81
C LYS A 364 9.93 15.42 -8.63
N ASP A 365 9.66 16.66 -9.07
CA ASP A 365 8.30 17.21 -9.02
C ASP A 365 7.32 16.44 -9.90
N GLU A 366 7.78 15.96 -11.05
CA GLU A 366 7.00 15.06 -11.91
C GLU A 366 6.57 13.75 -11.21
N ALA A 367 7.40 13.22 -10.30
CA ALA A 367 7.05 12.05 -9.50
C ALA A 367 5.93 12.37 -8.49
N ILE A 368 5.97 13.56 -7.89
CA ILE A 368 4.91 14.02 -6.97
C ILE A 368 3.58 14.16 -7.72
N ILE A 369 3.60 14.84 -8.86
CA ILE A 369 2.42 14.98 -9.71
C ILE A 369 1.92 13.60 -10.12
N GLY A 370 2.81 12.73 -10.60
CA GLY A 370 2.49 11.34 -10.96
C GLY A 370 1.89 10.54 -9.82
N ALA A 371 2.42 10.67 -8.60
CA ALA A 371 1.88 9.97 -7.43
C ALA A 371 0.41 10.36 -7.14
N VAL A 372 0.08 11.63 -7.26
CA VAL A 372 -1.30 12.11 -7.07
C VAL A 372 -2.21 11.68 -8.23
N GLU A 373 -1.82 11.95 -9.48
CA GLU A 373 -2.64 11.67 -10.66
C GLU A 373 -2.87 10.17 -10.85
N LEU A 374 -1.80 9.36 -10.78
CA LEU A 374 -1.88 7.92 -10.96
C LEU A 374 -2.66 7.27 -9.81
N SER A 375 -2.43 7.70 -8.55
CA SER A 375 -3.19 7.15 -7.43
C SER A 375 -4.67 7.49 -7.51
N GLN A 376 -5.02 8.71 -7.93
CA GLN A 376 -6.41 9.12 -8.08
C GLN A 376 -7.10 8.33 -9.19
N ARG A 377 -6.40 8.07 -10.28
CA ARG A 377 -6.93 7.36 -11.45
C ARG A 377 -7.00 5.84 -11.23
N TYR A 378 -5.97 5.25 -10.64
CA TYR A 378 -5.79 3.80 -10.61
C TYR A 378 -6.04 3.14 -9.24
N ILE A 379 -5.98 3.89 -8.13
CA ILE A 379 -6.20 3.39 -6.77
C ILE A 379 -7.50 3.95 -6.22
N THR A 380 -8.60 3.24 -6.43
CA THR A 380 -9.96 3.71 -6.11
C THR A 380 -10.45 3.33 -4.71
N ASN A 381 -9.76 2.41 -4.03
CA ASN A 381 -10.13 1.91 -2.71
C ASN A 381 -9.40 2.59 -1.54
N ARG A 382 -8.57 3.60 -1.83
CA ARG A 382 -7.86 4.43 -0.87
C ARG A 382 -8.04 5.90 -1.21
N PHE A 383 -7.77 6.79 -0.26
CA PHE A 383 -8.02 8.23 -0.37
C PHE A 383 -6.72 9.03 -0.33
N LEU A 384 -6.74 10.20 -1.00
CA LEU A 384 -5.68 11.19 -0.90
C LEU A 384 -5.68 11.86 0.49
N PRO A 385 -4.52 12.30 0.98
CA PRO A 385 -3.19 12.25 0.36
C PRO A 385 -2.46 10.92 0.60
N ASP A 386 -2.94 10.07 1.49
CA ASP A 386 -2.26 8.88 2.01
C ASP A 386 -1.77 7.93 0.89
N LYS A 387 -2.67 7.57 -0.06
CA LYS A 387 -2.31 6.71 -1.19
C LYS A 387 -1.17 7.27 -2.06
N ALA A 388 -1.07 8.59 -2.21
CA ALA A 388 -0.01 9.22 -2.99
C ALA A 388 1.30 9.32 -2.18
N ILE A 389 1.20 9.52 -0.87
CA ILE A 389 2.34 9.47 0.05
C ILE A 389 2.95 8.07 0.05
N ASP A 390 2.12 7.03 0.18
CA ASP A 390 2.57 5.63 0.15
C ASP A 390 3.30 5.30 -1.16
N LEU A 391 2.79 5.76 -2.31
CA LEU A 391 3.47 5.56 -3.59
C LEU A 391 4.83 6.23 -3.64
N MET A 392 4.92 7.45 -3.16
CA MET A 392 6.17 8.21 -3.09
C MET A 392 7.17 7.52 -2.15
N ASP A 393 6.71 7.04 -1.01
CA ASP A 393 7.52 6.34 -0.01
C ASP A 393 8.06 5.00 -0.55
N GLU A 394 7.20 4.19 -1.18
CA GLU A 394 7.60 2.90 -1.75
C GLU A 394 8.55 3.08 -2.94
N ALA A 395 8.31 4.06 -3.83
CA ALA A 395 9.20 4.33 -4.94
C ALA A 395 10.59 4.80 -4.45
N ALA A 396 10.62 5.68 -3.45
CA ALA A 396 11.86 6.13 -2.83
C ALA A 396 12.60 4.99 -2.12
N SER A 397 11.88 4.12 -1.42
CA SER A 397 12.43 2.93 -0.76
C SER A 397 13.00 1.94 -1.76
N LYS A 398 12.28 1.68 -2.87
CA LYS A 398 12.73 0.81 -3.97
C LYS A 398 14.04 1.35 -4.57
N LEU A 399 14.05 2.63 -4.95
CA LEU A 399 15.24 3.25 -5.54
C LEU A 399 16.44 3.18 -4.60
N ARG A 400 16.25 3.45 -3.30
CA ARG A 400 17.32 3.29 -2.30
C ARG A 400 17.84 1.85 -2.24
N MET A 401 16.97 0.86 -2.33
CA MET A 401 17.37 -0.55 -2.33
C MET A 401 18.18 -0.87 -3.60
N GLU A 402 17.77 -0.37 -4.76
CA GLU A 402 18.49 -0.54 -6.03
C GLU A 402 19.86 0.13 -6.00
N MET A 403 19.98 1.34 -5.45
CA MET A 403 21.28 2.05 -5.26
C MET A 403 22.25 1.25 -4.39
N ASN A 404 21.75 0.49 -3.42
CA ASN A 404 22.59 -0.31 -2.53
C ASN A 404 22.82 -1.74 -3.03
N SER A 405 22.08 -2.16 -4.05
CA SER A 405 22.14 -3.49 -4.63
C SER A 405 23.07 -3.53 -5.84
N LYS A 406 23.50 -4.73 -6.19
CA LYS A 406 24.19 -4.96 -7.46
C LYS A 406 23.25 -4.69 -8.63
N PRO A 407 23.71 -3.99 -9.70
CA PRO A 407 22.92 -3.84 -10.92
C PRO A 407 22.51 -5.20 -11.51
N GLU A 408 21.32 -5.24 -12.12
CA GLU A 408 20.77 -6.47 -12.72
C GLU A 408 21.69 -7.05 -13.79
N GLU A 409 22.34 -6.18 -14.58
CA GLU A 409 23.32 -6.57 -15.60
C GLU A 409 24.49 -7.37 -15.01
N LEU A 410 25.03 -6.93 -13.87
CA LEU A 410 26.09 -7.65 -13.16
C LEU A 410 25.62 -8.99 -12.59
N ASP A 411 24.36 -9.06 -12.12
CA ASP A 411 23.81 -10.30 -11.58
C ASP A 411 23.56 -11.33 -12.70
N VAL A 412 23.11 -10.89 -13.87
CA VAL A 412 22.94 -11.72 -15.06
C VAL A 412 24.28 -12.27 -15.53
N LEU A 413 25.32 -11.42 -15.59
CA LEU A 413 26.67 -11.85 -15.97
C LEU A 413 27.27 -12.85 -14.97
N ASP A 414 27.11 -12.59 -13.66
CA ASP A 414 27.57 -13.53 -12.62
C ASP A 414 26.89 -14.90 -12.73
N ARG A 415 25.59 -14.94 -13.05
CA ARG A 415 24.86 -16.21 -13.28
C ARG A 415 25.36 -16.94 -14.53
N LYS A 416 25.60 -16.23 -15.64
CA LYS A 416 26.16 -16.80 -16.87
C LYS A 416 27.56 -17.36 -16.64
N ILE A 417 28.42 -16.59 -15.94
CA ILE A 417 29.76 -17.03 -15.56
C ILE A 417 29.69 -18.33 -14.73
N MET A 418 28.83 -18.36 -13.72
CA MET A 418 28.65 -19.55 -12.87
C MET A 418 28.15 -20.75 -13.68
N GLN A 419 27.23 -20.55 -14.61
CA GLN A 419 26.72 -21.62 -15.49
C GLN A 419 27.82 -22.16 -16.39
N LEU A 420 28.63 -21.28 -17.01
CA LEU A 420 29.76 -21.69 -17.83
C LEU A 420 30.84 -22.40 -17.02
N GLU A 421 31.16 -21.97 -15.81
CA GLU A 421 32.11 -22.63 -14.93
C GLU A 421 31.65 -24.05 -14.58
N ILE A 422 30.35 -24.26 -14.32
CA ILE A 422 29.77 -25.59 -14.10
C ILE A 422 29.86 -26.46 -15.37
N GLU A 423 29.54 -25.88 -16.53
CA GLU A 423 29.62 -26.61 -17.82
C GLU A 423 31.04 -27.00 -18.18
N ILE A 424 32.02 -26.09 -17.99
CA ILE A 424 33.44 -26.38 -18.19
C ILE A 424 33.90 -27.52 -17.28
N GLU A 425 33.47 -27.53 -16.01
CA GLU A 425 33.84 -28.58 -15.06
C GLU A 425 33.22 -29.94 -15.44
N ALA A 426 32.02 -29.95 -16.03
CA ALA A 426 31.38 -31.17 -16.57
C ALA A 426 32.13 -31.67 -17.81
N ILE A 427 32.43 -30.79 -18.77
CA ILE A 427 33.08 -31.16 -20.04
C ILE A 427 34.54 -31.54 -19.86
N LYS A 428 35.26 -31.05 -18.88
CA LYS A 428 36.61 -31.51 -18.50
C LYS A 428 36.65 -33.03 -18.26
N ARG A 429 35.54 -33.62 -17.80
CA ARG A 429 35.44 -35.08 -17.57
C ARG A 429 35.22 -35.88 -18.88
N GLU A 430 34.69 -35.20 -19.92
CA GLU A 430 34.41 -35.83 -21.23
C GLU A 430 35.54 -35.67 -22.23
N ASN A 431 36.63 -34.94 -21.93
CA ASN A 431 37.84 -34.69 -22.73
C ASN A 431 37.59 -34.06 -24.13
N ASP A 432 36.51 -33.30 -24.32
CA ASP A 432 36.29 -32.53 -25.55
C ASP A 432 37.09 -31.21 -25.53
N THR A 433 38.28 -31.28 -26.15
CA THR A 433 39.24 -30.14 -26.15
C THR A 433 38.80 -28.95 -27.00
N ASN A 434 37.94 -29.16 -28.04
CA ASN A 434 37.44 -28.06 -28.88
C ASN A 434 36.35 -27.27 -28.18
N LYS A 435 35.42 -27.96 -27.55
CA LYS A 435 34.35 -27.34 -26.80
C LYS A 435 34.85 -26.63 -25.53
N LEU A 436 35.88 -27.20 -24.86
CA LEU A 436 36.58 -26.57 -23.75
C LEU A 436 37.27 -25.25 -24.14
N LYS A 437 37.87 -25.17 -25.34
CA LYS A 437 38.48 -23.92 -25.81
C LYS A 437 37.45 -22.82 -26.06
N SER A 438 36.33 -23.16 -26.70
CA SER A 438 35.22 -22.21 -26.94
C SER A 438 34.67 -21.70 -25.63
N LEU A 439 34.28 -22.60 -24.71
CA LEU A 439 33.69 -22.20 -23.42
C LEU A 439 34.67 -21.37 -22.54
N ASN A 440 35.95 -21.66 -22.58
CA ASN A 440 36.94 -20.85 -21.86
C ASN A 440 37.12 -19.45 -22.48
N ALA A 441 36.99 -19.30 -23.81
CA ALA A 441 36.99 -18.02 -24.48
C ALA A 441 35.75 -17.18 -24.09
N ASP A 442 34.58 -17.81 -24.12
CA ASP A 442 33.33 -17.17 -23.70
C ASP A 442 33.38 -16.76 -22.22
N LEU A 443 33.90 -17.63 -21.36
CA LEU A 443 34.10 -17.34 -19.94
C LEU A 443 35.05 -16.14 -19.72
N ALA A 444 36.14 -16.05 -20.49
CA ALA A 444 37.05 -14.93 -20.42
C ALA A 444 36.35 -13.61 -20.82
N ASN A 445 35.62 -13.63 -21.93
CA ASN A 445 34.88 -12.47 -22.42
C ASN A 445 33.85 -11.99 -21.40
N PHE A 446 33.03 -12.87 -20.83
CA PHE A 446 32.05 -12.48 -19.80
C PHE A 446 32.71 -12.00 -18.48
N LYS A 447 33.87 -12.55 -18.12
CA LYS A 447 34.65 -12.08 -16.97
C LYS A 447 35.21 -10.66 -17.20
N ASP A 448 35.68 -10.38 -18.40
CA ASP A 448 36.18 -9.06 -18.76
C ASP A 448 35.05 -8.02 -18.77
N GLU A 449 33.93 -8.34 -19.41
CA GLU A 449 32.71 -7.51 -19.41
C GLU A 449 32.21 -7.25 -18.00
N ARG A 450 32.11 -8.29 -17.18
CA ARG A 450 31.70 -8.16 -15.76
C ARG A 450 32.68 -7.29 -14.96
N ASN A 451 33.98 -7.39 -15.20
CA ASN A 451 34.98 -6.59 -14.49
C ASN A 451 34.90 -5.11 -14.88
N GLU A 452 34.63 -4.81 -16.16
CA GLU A 452 34.41 -3.44 -16.66
C GLU A 452 33.20 -2.81 -16.01
N ILE A 453 32.03 -3.48 -16.07
CA ILE A 453 30.79 -3.00 -15.47
C ILE A 453 30.92 -2.87 -13.94
N ASN A 454 31.59 -3.82 -13.28
CA ASN A 454 31.81 -3.76 -11.83
C ASN A 454 32.70 -2.60 -11.41
N ALA A 455 33.78 -2.30 -12.17
CA ALA A 455 34.63 -1.15 -11.91
C ALA A 455 33.86 0.17 -12.06
N LYS A 456 33.03 0.28 -13.10
CA LYS A 456 32.16 1.44 -13.32
C LYS A 456 31.17 1.59 -12.18
N TRP A 457 30.47 0.52 -11.80
CA TRP A 457 29.52 0.52 -10.69
C TRP A 457 30.16 0.92 -9.36
N GLN A 458 31.37 0.38 -9.05
CA GLN A 458 32.08 0.75 -7.81
C GLN A 458 32.49 2.23 -7.80
N SER A 459 32.91 2.77 -8.93
CA SER A 459 33.21 4.20 -9.07
C SER A 459 31.99 5.06 -8.81
N GLU A 460 30.86 4.77 -9.48
CA GLU A 460 29.61 5.48 -9.29
C GLU A 460 29.10 5.38 -7.85
N LYS A 461 29.16 4.17 -7.27
CA LYS A 461 28.75 3.93 -5.89
C LYS A 461 29.55 4.75 -4.88
N SER A 462 30.87 4.92 -5.10
CA SER A 462 31.69 5.74 -4.22
C SER A 462 31.28 7.22 -4.23
N VAL A 463 30.86 7.74 -5.39
CA VAL A 463 30.34 9.12 -5.52
C VAL A 463 28.99 9.25 -4.84
N VAL A 464 28.10 8.28 -5.03
CA VAL A 464 26.78 8.23 -4.37
C VAL A 464 26.93 8.17 -2.84
N ASP A 465 27.83 7.34 -2.32
CA ASP A 465 28.10 7.24 -0.89
C ASP A 465 28.67 8.56 -0.32
N ALA A 466 29.51 9.27 -1.08
CA ALA A 466 30.01 10.60 -0.72
C ALA A 466 28.87 11.63 -0.66
N ILE A 467 28.00 11.67 -1.66
CA ILE A 467 26.81 12.53 -1.71
C ILE A 467 25.90 12.26 -0.50
N GLN A 468 25.66 10.99 -0.16
CA GLN A 468 24.84 10.61 0.99
C GLN A 468 25.45 11.05 2.33
N SER A 469 26.76 10.92 2.47
CA SER A 469 27.47 11.35 3.69
C SER A 469 27.38 12.88 3.85
N LEU A 470 27.50 13.63 2.77
CA LEU A 470 27.35 15.09 2.76
C LEU A 470 25.93 15.53 3.12
N LYS A 471 24.89 14.90 2.54
CA LYS A 471 23.50 15.16 2.89
C LYS A 471 23.23 14.91 4.38
N THR A 472 23.71 13.78 4.91
CA THR A 472 23.59 13.46 6.34
C THR A 472 24.30 14.49 7.24
N SER A 473 25.46 14.97 6.81
CA SER A 473 26.22 15.99 7.54
C SER A 473 25.49 17.34 7.56
N ILE A 474 24.92 17.75 6.43
CA ILE A 474 24.12 18.98 6.30
C ILE A 474 22.90 18.94 7.26
N GLU A 475 22.23 17.81 7.34
CA GLU A 475 21.08 17.65 8.23
C GLU A 475 21.49 17.74 9.69
N ASN A 476 22.55 17.05 10.09
CA ASN A 476 23.08 17.13 11.45
C ASN A 476 23.48 18.57 11.80
N TYR A 477 24.13 19.30 10.88
CA TYR A 477 24.47 20.71 11.12
C TYR A 477 23.24 21.60 11.21
N LYS A 478 22.16 21.35 10.42
CA LYS A 478 20.90 22.07 10.55
C LYS A 478 20.26 21.84 11.94
N LEU A 479 20.20 20.57 12.39
CA LEU A 479 19.69 20.22 13.72
C LEU A 479 20.50 20.85 14.85
N GLU A 480 21.83 20.83 14.72
CA GLU A 480 22.72 21.50 15.70
C GLU A 480 22.53 23.03 15.71
N ALA A 481 22.37 23.63 14.53
CA ALA A 481 22.13 25.07 14.43
C ALA A 481 20.79 25.47 15.08
N ASP A 482 19.73 24.70 14.84
CA ASP A 482 18.43 24.96 15.44
C ASP A 482 18.42 24.75 16.97
N LYS A 483 19.23 23.79 17.45
CA LYS A 483 19.43 23.59 18.88
C LYS A 483 20.20 24.75 19.50
N ALA A 484 21.31 25.17 18.88
CA ALA A 484 22.11 26.30 19.32
C ALA A 484 21.32 27.63 19.30
N GLU A 485 20.43 27.82 18.31
CA GLU A 485 19.55 28.99 18.24
C GLU A 485 18.57 29.04 19.41
N ARG A 486 18.00 27.89 19.80
CA ARG A 486 17.13 27.77 20.97
C ARG A 486 17.86 28.00 22.30
N GLU A 487 19.14 27.67 22.34
CA GLU A 487 20.03 27.88 23.52
C GLU A 487 20.62 29.30 23.56
N GLY A 488 20.40 30.13 22.51
CA GLY A 488 20.89 31.49 22.40
C GLY A 488 22.37 31.63 22.00
N GLU A 489 22.97 30.55 21.51
CA GLU A 489 24.36 30.50 21.05
C GLU A 489 24.54 31.03 19.61
N TYR A 490 24.25 32.31 19.37
CA TYR A 490 24.22 32.87 17.99
C TYR A 490 25.56 32.80 17.27
N GLY A 491 26.71 32.79 17.95
CA GLY A 491 28.03 32.58 17.34
C GLY A 491 28.15 31.21 16.70
N LYS A 492 27.70 30.15 17.38
CA LYS A 492 27.71 28.78 16.88
C LYS A 492 26.70 28.60 15.73
N VAL A 493 25.55 29.26 15.79
CA VAL A 493 24.56 29.29 14.70
C VAL A 493 25.18 29.86 13.43
N ALA A 494 25.91 31.00 13.55
CA ALA A 494 26.57 31.62 12.41
C ALA A 494 27.68 30.72 11.82
N GLU A 495 28.50 30.09 12.65
CA GLU A 495 29.53 29.12 12.20
C GLU A 495 28.88 27.94 11.44
N LEU A 496 27.80 27.38 11.96
CA LEU A 496 27.12 26.24 11.35
C LEU A 496 26.43 26.64 10.05
N ARG A 497 25.61 27.70 10.04
CA ARG A 497 24.80 28.09 8.87
C ARG A 497 25.62 28.68 7.74
N TYR A 498 26.56 29.61 8.05
CA TYR A 498 27.34 30.32 7.04
C TYR A 498 28.70 29.65 6.74
N GLY A 499 29.21 28.80 7.64
CA GLY A 499 30.45 28.06 7.46
C GLY A 499 30.17 26.62 6.97
N LYS A 500 29.86 25.71 7.91
CA LYS A 500 29.85 24.26 7.65
C LYS A 500 28.76 23.83 6.67
N ILE A 501 27.55 24.38 6.79
CA ILE A 501 26.43 24.01 5.87
C ILE A 501 26.73 24.52 4.46
N LYS A 502 27.23 25.75 4.31
CA LYS A 502 27.59 26.30 3.00
C LYS A 502 28.70 25.49 2.33
N GLN A 503 29.76 25.17 3.06
CA GLN A 503 30.86 24.37 2.53
C GLN A 503 30.41 22.95 2.12
N ALA A 504 29.53 22.32 2.90
CA ALA A 504 28.97 21.02 2.58
C ALA A 504 28.04 21.07 1.35
N HIS A 505 27.29 22.18 1.15
CA HIS A 505 26.50 22.39 -0.06
C HIS A 505 27.36 22.56 -1.30
N GLU A 506 28.44 23.35 -1.23
CA GLU A 506 29.38 23.52 -2.34
C GLU A 506 30.03 22.19 -2.76
N GLN A 507 30.41 21.36 -1.78
CA GLN A 507 30.93 20.01 -2.06
C GLN A 507 29.86 19.10 -2.65
N LEU A 508 28.62 19.21 -2.19
CA LEU A 508 27.49 18.43 -2.71
C LEU A 508 27.22 18.77 -4.19
N GLU A 509 27.19 20.07 -4.54
CA GLU A 509 27.03 20.52 -5.93
C GLU A 509 28.14 19.99 -6.84
N GLN A 510 29.40 20.06 -6.41
CA GLN A 510 30.51 19.52 -7.18
C GLN A 510 30.39 18.01 -7.45
N GLN A 511 29.98 17.22 -6.43
CA GLN A 511 29.78 15.79 -6.63
C GLN A 511 28.57 15.48 -7.53
N GLN A 512 27.51 16.30 -7.45
CA GLN A 512 26.34 16.18 -8.32
C GLN A 512 26.64 16.55 -9.77
N GLU A 513 27.45 17.58 -10.01
CA GLU A 513 27.92 17.94 -11.36
C GLU A 513 28.74 16.83 -11.99
N SER A 514 29.67 16.25 -11.23
CA SER A 514 30.45 15.10 -11.69
C SER A 514 29.61 13.90 -12.08
N LEU A 515 28.53 13.66 -11.37
CA LEU A 515 27.58 12.58 -11.70
C LEU A 515 26.71 12.94 -12.91
N ALA A 516 26.33 14.21 -13.07
CA ALA A 516 25.50 14.69 -14.16
C ALA A 516 26.21 14.63 -15.54
N GLU A 517 27.53 14.74 -15.58
CA GLU A 517 28.33 14.59 -16.80
C GLU A 517 28.26 13.17 -17.40
N HIS A 518 27.87 12.18 -16.61
CA HIS A 518 27.77 10.77 -17.00
C HIS A 518 26.33 10.23 -17.07
N LYS A 519 25.32 11.12 -17.09
CA LYS A 519 23.90 10.81 -16.93
C LYS A 519 23.36 9.76 -17.92
N ASP A 520 23.79 9.79 -19.18
CA ASP A 520 23.27 8.90 -20.24
C ASP A 520 23.85 7.47 -20.15
N THR A 521 24.86 7.27 -19.31
CA THR A 521 25.57 5.98 -19.15
C THR A 521 25.62 5.52 -17.69
N ALA A 522 24.91 6.20 -16.76
CA ALA A 522 24.95 5.89 -15.35
C ALA A 522 24.19 4.59 -15.05
N LEU A 523 24.85 3.70 -14.29
CA LEU A 523 24.26 2.44 -13.80
C LEU A 523 23.40 2.65 -12.55
N ILE A 524 23.62 3.75 -11.82
CA ILE A 524 22.92 4.07 -10.57
C ILE A 524 22.00 5.28 -10.78
N LYS A 525 20.69 5.07 -10.58
CA LYS A 525 19.68 6.13 -10.60
C LYS A 525 19.56 6.71 -9.20
N GLU A 526 19.54 8.05 -9.07
CA GLU A 526 19.43 8.74 -7.77
C GLU A 526 18.10 9.49 -7.56
N GLU A 527 17.33 9.65 -8.62
CA GLU A 527 16.13 10.47 -8.64
C GLU A 527 14.89 9.61 -8.89
N VAL A 528 13.89 9.74 -8.03
CA VAL A 528 12.56 9.15 -8.26
C VAL A 528 11.86 9.97 -9.34
N THR A 529 11.47 9.30 -10.41
CA THR A 529 10.79 9.87 -11.57
C THR A 529 9.32 9.47 -11.62
N TYR A 530 8.61 9.99 -12.61
CA TYR A 530 7.23 9.60 -12.91
C TYR A 530 7.12 8.08 -13.21
N GLU A 531 8.10 7.53 -13.93
CA GLU A 531 8.14 6.10 -14.29
C GLU A 531 8.27 5.19 -13.07
N ASP A 532 9.04 5.59 -12.06
CA ASP A 532 9.19 4.81 -10.83
C ASP A 532 7.86 4.73 -10.07
N ILE A 533 7.13 5.86 -10.01
CA ILE A 533 5.78 5.89 -9.44
C ILE A 533 4.83 5.01 -10.26
N ALA A 534 4.89 5.11 -11.59
CA ALA A 534 4.05 4.30 -12.47
C ALA A 534 4.30 2.80 -12.30
N GLU A 535 5.56 2.41 -12.05
CA GLU A 535 5.91 1.01 -11.79
C GLU A 535 5.34 0.51 -10.44
N VAL A 536 5.39 1.34 -9.39
CA VAL A 536 4.77 0.99 -8.10
C VAL A 536 3.25 0.84 -8.27
N VAL A 537 2.61 1.78 -8.98
CA VAL A 537 1.17 1.69 -9.28
C VAL A 537 0.85 0.42 -10.08
N ALA A 538 1.69 0.08 -11.07
CA ALA A 538 1.52 -1.15 -11.84
C ALA A 538 1.60 -2.39 -10.96
N ARG A 539 2.52 -2.42 -10.00
CA ARG A 539 2.65 -3.53 -9.04
C ARG A 539 1.44 -3.65 -8.11
N TRP A 540 0.90 -2.55 -7.62
CA TRP A 540 -0.25 -2.55 -6.71
C TRP A 540 -1.56 -2.93 -7.41
N THR A 541 -1.72 -2.47 -8.64
CA THR A 541 -2.98 -2.60 -9.38
C THR A 541 -2.99 -3.76 -10.36
N GLY A 542 -1.80 -4.28 -10.72
CA GLY A 542 -1.64 -5.26 -11.80
C GLY A 542 -1.81 -4.65 -13.20
N ILE A 543 -1.85 -3.31 -13.33
CA ILE A 543 -2.04 -2.60 -14.60
C ILE A 543 -0.66 -2.22 -15.15
N PRO A 544 -0.30 -2.52 -16.39
CA PRO A 544 1.01 -2.18 -16.96
C PRO A 544 1.16 -0.67 -17.25
N VAL A 545 1.08 0.15 -16.20
CA VAL A 545 1.08 1.63 -16.28
C VAL A 545 2.37 2.15 -16.94
N THR A 546 3.50 1.51 -16.68
CA THR A 546 4.81 1.88 -17.25
C THR A 546 4.86 1.81 -18.77
N LYS A 547 4.25 0.78 -19.36
CA LYS A 547 4.15 0.65 -20.82
C LYS A 547 3.17 1.67 -21.42
N MET A 548 2.24 2.17 -20.62
CA MET A 548 1.23 3.15 -21.07
C MET A 548 1.78 4.58 -21.19
N VAL A 549 2.89 4.92 -20.56
CA VAL A 549 3.38 6.31 -20.46
C VAL A 549 4.28 6.74 -21.65
N GLN A 550 5.17 5.88 -22.10
CA GLN A 550 6.20 6.28 -23.08
C GLN A 550 5.82 6.12 -24.55
N SER A 551 4.89 5.23 -24.87
CA SER A 551 4.53 4.96 -26.27
C SER A 551 3.05 5.23 -26.59
N GLU A 552 2.29 5.79 -25.64
CA GLU A 552 0.83 5.90 -25.76
C GLU A 552 0.37 6.76 -26.93
N ARG A 553 0.99 7.91 -27.18
CA ARG A 553 0.53 8.80 -28.26
C ARG A 553 0.67 8.17 -29.64
N GLU A 554 1.83 7.58 -29.93
CA GLU A 554 2.07 6.94 -31.23
C GLU A 554 1.29 5.63 -31.38
N LYS A 555 1.20 4.82 -30.31
CA LYS A 555 0.40 3.61 -30.33
C LYS A 555 -1.09 3.90 -30.50
N LEU A 556 -1.64 4.87 -29.76
CA LEU A 556 -3.05 5.24 -29.89
C LEU A 556 -3.42 5.78 -31.26
N LEU A 557 -2.46 6.42 -31.95
CA LEU A 557 -2.65 6.84 -33.33
C LEU A 557 -2.66 5.68 -34.33
N ARG A 558 -2.05 4.53 -33.96
CA ARG A 558 -2.00 3.31 -34.79
C ARG A 558 -2.89 2.19 -34.24
N LEU A 559 -3.85 2.52 -33.37
CA LEU A 559 -4.69 1.53 -32.70
C LEU A 559 -5.47 0.69 -33.71
N GLU A 560 -5.99 1.29 -34.77
CA GLU A 560 -6.71 0.57 -35.82
C GLU A 560 -5.81 -0.45 -36.53
N ASP A 561 -4.59 -0.07 -36.91
CA ASP A 561 -3.65 -0.97 -37.56
C ASP A 561 -3.32 -2.20 -36.68
N GLU A 562 -3.18 -1.98 -35.38
CA GLU A 562 -2.91 -3.07 -34.42
C GLU A 562 -4.12 -3.99 -34.25
N LEU A 563 -5.33 -3.42 -34.16
CA LEU A 563 -6.55 -4.23 -34.07
C LEU A 563 -6.79 -5.03 -35.36
N HIS A 564 -6.47 -4.47 -36.53
CA HIS A 564 -6.55 -5.16 -37.83
C HIS A 564 -5.60 -6.36 -37.97
N LYS A 565 -4.52 -6.42 -37.19
CA LYS A 565 -3.65 -7.62 -37.15
C LYS A 565 -4.37 -8.87 -36.66
N ARG A 566 -5.42 -8.71 -35.85
CA ARG A 566 -6.20 -9.81 -35.25
C ARG A 566 -7.62 -9.88 -35.79
N VAL A 567 -8.23 -8.74 -36.11
CA VAL A 567 -9.62 -8.63 -36.58
C VAL A 567 -9.62 -8.19 -38.03
N VAL A 568 -10.14 -9.04 -38.90
CA VAL A 568 -10.17 -8.82 -40.33
C VAL A 568 -11.52 -8.23 -40.76
N GLY A 569 -11.49 -7.15 -41.55
CA GLY A 569 -12.66 -6.36 -41.85
C GLY A 569 -13.19 -5.60 -40.62
N GLN A 570 -14.45 -5.26 -40.61
CA GLN A 570 -15.14 -4.62 -39.49
C GLN A 570 -14.64 -3.20 -39.18
N GLU A 571 -14.32 -2.43 -40.20
CA GLU A 571 -13.71 -1.09 -40.12
C GLU A 571 -14.51 -0.17 -39.19
N GLU A 572 -15.86 -0.10 -39.36
CA GLU A 572 -16.75 0.72 -38.53
C GLU A 572 -16.58 0.37 -37.01
N ALA A 573 -16.45 -0.92 -36.71
CA ALA A 573 -16.31 -1.38 -35.33
C ALA A 573 -14.95 -0.98 -34.72
N ILE A 574 -13.90 -1.14 -35.50
CA ILE A 574 -12.53 -0.83 -35.07
C ILE A 574 -12.38 0.66 -34.89
N GLU A 575 -12.86 1.49 -35.83
CA GLU A 575 -12.80 2.94 -35.76
C GLU A 575 -13.58 3.49 -34.54
N ALA A 576 -14.84 3.05 -34.35
CA ALA A 576 -15.67 3.48 -33.22
C ALA A 576 -15.03 3.19 -31.85
N VAL A 577 -14.46 1.99 -31.71
CA VAL A 577 -13.77 1.59 -30.48
C VAL A 577 -12.46 2.39 -30.28
N ALA A 578 -11.68 2.57 -31.35
CA ALA A 578 -10.44 3.33 -31.32
C ALA A 578 -10.69 4.80 -30.93
N ASP A 579 -11.72 5.41 -31.50
CA ASP A 579 -12.11 6.80 -31.21
C ASP A 579 -12.58 6.97 -29.75
N ALA A 580 -13.33 6.03 -29.21
CA ALA A 580 -13.74 6.08 -27.80
C ALA A 580 -12.52 6.00 -26.85
N VAL A 581 -11.57 5.12 -27.16
CA VAL A 581 -10.32 5.00 -26.40
C VAL A 581 -9.51 6.30 -26.50
N ARG A 582 -9.37 6.88 -27.70
CA ARG A 582 -8.67 8.16 -27.90
C ARG A 582 -9.33 9.31 -27.14
N ARG A 583 -10.66 9.43 -27.21
CA ARG A 583 -11.40 10.46 -26.44
C ARG A 583 -11.16 10.32 -24.94
N SER A 584 -11.20 9.10 -24.42
CA SER A 584 -10.94 8.84 -23.00
C SER A 584 -9.52 9.22 -22.60
N LYS A 585 -8.53 8.85 -23.39
CA LYS A 585 -7.12 9.14 -23.13
C LYS A 585 -6.76 10.61 -23.28
N ALA A 586 -7.46 11.32 -24.16
CA ALA A 586 -7.37 12.78 -24.32
C ALA A 586 -8.09 13.56 -23.20
N GLY A 587 -8.75 12.89 -22.26
CA GLY A 587 -9.52 13.54 -21.19
C GLY A 587 -10.84 14.18 -21.66
N LEU A 588 -11.31 13.84 -22.86
CA LEU A 588 -12.50 14.40 -23.48
C LEU A 588 -13.77 13.56 -23.24
N HIS A 589 -13.69 12.49 -22.45
CA HIS A 589 -14.84 11.66 -22.10
C HIS A 589 -15.55 12.17 -20.85
N HIS A 590 -16.79 11.75 -20.64
CA HIS A 590 -17.55 12.14 -19.45
C HIS A 590 -17.01 11.42 -18.20
N PRO A 591 -16.56 12.15 -17.15
CA PRO A 591 -15.85 11.57 -16.00
C PRO A 591 -16.65 10.58 -15.14
N LYS A 592 -17.97 10.49 -15.35
CA LYS A 592 -18.85 9.59 -14.63
C LYS A 592 -19.25 8.35 -15.42
N LYS A 593 -18.88 8.22 -16.69
CA LYS A 593 -19.26 7.08 -17.55
C LYS A 593 -18.09 6.12 -17.76
N PRO A 594 -18.33 4.88 -18.22
CA PRO A 594 -17.28 3.99 -18.74
C PRO A 594 -16.50 4.65 -19.89
N ILE A 595 -15.29 4.16 -20.19
CA ILE A 595 -14.47 4.63 -21.33
C ILE A 595 -15.26 4.60 -22.64
N GLY A 596 -16.03 3.52 -22.83
CA GLY A 596 -16.95 3.34 -23.94
C GLY A 596 -17.93 2.22 -23.64
N SER A 597 -19.11 2.31 -24.22
CA SER A 597 -20.17 1.32 -24.14
C SER A 597 -20.69 1.01 -25.55
N PHE A 598 -20.53 -0.24 -25.98
CA PHE A 598 -20.82 -0.66 -27.36
C PHE A 598 -21.80 -1.83 -27.38
N LEU A 599 -22.69 -1.80 -28.37
CA LEU A 599 -23.53 -2.95 -28.71
C LEU A 599 -23.14 -3.48 -30.09
N PHE A 600 -22.52 -4.65 -30.13
CA PHE A 600 -22.11 -5.33 -31.34
C PHE A 600 -23.20 -6.27 -31.86
N LEU A 601 -23.72 -5.96 -33.01
CA LEU A 601 -24.80 -6.67 -33.70
C LEU A 601 -24.25 -7.47 -34.90
N GLY A 602 -24.70 -8.66 -35.12
CA GLY A 602 -24.27 -9.45 -36.28
C GLY A 602 -24.37 -10.95 -36.07
N THR A 603 -24.12 -11.71 -37.12
CA THR A 603 -24.14 -13.16 -37.11
C THR A 603 -23.04 -13.77 -36.25
N THR A 604 -23.09 -15.03 -35.95
CA THR A 604 -22.07 -15.73 -35.20
C THR A 604 -20.77 -15.86 -36.02
N GLY A 605 -19.62 -15.71 -35.42
CA GLY A 605 -18.30 -15.95 -36.05
C GLY A 605 -17.76 -14.82 -36.95
N VAL A 606 -18.34 -13.60 -36.84
CA VAL A 606 -17.89 -12.41 -37.63
C VAL A 606 -16.78 -11.59 -36.89
N GLY A 607 -16.38 -11.98 -35.68
CA GLY A 607 -15.28 -11.35 -34.99
C GLY A 607 -15.65 -10.52 -33.76
N LYS A 608 -16.92 -10.46 -33.32
CA LYS A 608 -17.36 -9.66 -32.15
C LYS A 608 -16.53 -9.90 -30.89
N THR A 609 -16.39 -11.15 -30.49
CA THR A 609 -15.61 -11.54 -29.30
C THR A 609 -14.10 -11.37 -29.52
N GLU A 610 -13.61 -11.54 -30.76
CA GLU A 610 -12.19 -11.37 -31.06
C GLU A 610 -11.75 -9.90 -30.97
N LEU A 611 -12.60 -8.96 -31.39
CA LEU A 611 -12.33 -7.53 -31.21
C LEU A 611 -12.23 -7.16 -29.73
N ALA A 612 -13.10 -7.72 -28.87
CA ALA A 612 -13.02 -7.49 -27.42
C ALA A 612 -11.70 -8.04 -26.83
N LYS A 613 -11.23 -9.20 -27.30
CA LYS A 613 -9.95 -9.78 -26.88
C LYS A 613 -8.75 -8.98 -27.37
N ALA A 614 -8.76 -8.61 -28.66
CA ALA A 614 -7.71 -7.78 -29.25
C ALA A 614 -7.58 -6.43 -28.52
N LEU A 615 -8.71 -5.85 -28.14
CA LEU A 615 -8.74 -4.61 -27.37
C LEU A 615 -8.19 -4.78 -25.96
N ALA A 616 -8.52 -5.88 -25.27
CA ALA A 616 -8.00 -6.18 -23.95
C ALA A 616 -6.48 -6.39 -23.97
N ASP A 617 -6.01 -7.16 -24.93
CA ASP A 617 -4.58 -7.41 -25.14
C ASP A 617 -3.81 -6.11 -25.42
N TYR A 618 -4.34 -5.29 -26.33
CA TYR A 618 -3.69 -4.03 -26.68
C TYR A 618 -3.65 -3.01 -25.55
N LEU A 619 -4.77 -2.82 -24.84
CA LEU A 619 -4.90 -1.78 -23.80
C LEU A 619 -4.25 -2.20 -22.49
N PHE A 620 -4.29 -3.49 -22.17
CA PHE A 620 -3.90 -3.99 -20.85
C PHE A 620 -2.73 -4.98 -20.90
N ASP A 621 -2.18 -5.27 -22.11
CA ASP A 621 -1.07 -6.21 -22.34
C ASP A 621 -1.39 -7.62 -21.78
N ASP A 622 -2.68 -7.95 -21.67
CA ASP A 622 -3.18 -9.22 -21.17
C ASP A 622 -4.55 -9.54 -21.82
N GLU A 623 -4.60 -10.56 -22.66
CA GLU A 623 -5.85 -11.04 -23.26
C GLU A 623 -6.88 -11.48 -22.20
N ASN A 624 -6.40 -11.87 -21.00
CA ASN A 624 -7.24 -12.25 -19.87
C ASN A 624 -7.73 -11.04 -19.04
N ALA A 625 -7.33 -9.81 -19.40
CA ALA A 625 -7.92 -8.59 -18.83
C ALA A 625 -9.34 -8.32 -19.36
N MET A 626 -10.05 -9.37 -19.74
CA MET A 626 -11.43 -9.37 -20.19
C MET A 626 -12.31 -10.17 -19.22
N THR A 627 -13.34 -9.52 -18.69
CA THR A 627 -14.40 -10.19 -17.93
C THR A 627 -15.53 -10.57 -18.88
N ARG A 628 -15.63 -11.86 -19.21
CA ARG A 628 -16.72 -12.36 -20.06
C ARG A 628 -17.84 -12.94 -19.22
N ILE A 629 -19.07 -12.48 -19.45
CA ILE A 629 -20.29 -12.97 -18.82
C ILE A 629 -21.26 -13.35 -19.92
N ASP A 630 -21.67 -14.62 -19.95
CA ASP A 630 -22.67 -15.13 -20.88
C ASP A 630 -24.07 -14.86 -20.33
N MET A 631 -24.82 -13.99 -20.99
CA MET A 631 -26.14 -13.57 -20.54
C MET A 631 -27.19 -14.68 -20.66
N SER A 632 -26.90 -15.76 -21.39
CA SER A 632 -27.76 -16.94 -21.41
C SER A 632 -27.90 -17.63 -20.04
N GLU A 633 -26.96 -17.43 -19.13
CA GLU A 633 -27.03 -17.93 -17.75
C GLU A 633 -27.92 -17.05 -16.85
N TYR A 634 -28.37 -15.88 -17.33
CA TYR A 634 -29.12 -14.87 -16.57
C TYR A 634 -30.53 -14.62 -17.13
N GLN A 635 -31.16 -15.66 -17.68
CA GLN A 635 -32.50 -15.61 -18.23
C GLN A 635 -33.58 -15.52 -17.13
N GLU A 636 -33.28 -16.06 -15.96
CA GLU A 636 -34.19 -16.08 -14.82
C GLU A 636 -33.94 -14.93 -13.87
N ARG A 637 -35.01 -14.42 -13.25
CA ARG A 637 -34.91 -13.31 -12.28
C ARG A 637 -33.96 -13.61 -11.11
N HIS A 638 -33.93 -14.84 -10.64
CA HIS A 638 -33.02 -15.25 -9.56
C HIS A 638 -31.58 -15.25 -9.98
N ALA A 639 -31.26 -15.51 -11.23
CA ALA A 639 -29.91 -15.50 -11.74
C ALA A 639 -29.34 -14.06 -11.78
N VAL A 640 -30.18 -13.04 -12.00
CA VAL A 640 -29.77 -11.64 -12.06
C VAL A 640 -29.11 -11.19 -10.73
N SER A 641 -29.59 -11.70 -9.59
CA SER A 641 -28.97 -11.39 -8.30
C SER A 641 -27.53 -11.87 -8.18
N ARG A 642 -27.08 -12.86 -8.97
CA ARG A 642 -25.68 -13.31 -8.99
C ARG A 642 -24.75 -12.29 -9.61
N LEU A 643 -25.24 -11.34 -10.43
CA LEU A 643 -24.42 -10.27 -11.00
C LEU A 643 -23.99 -9.25 -9.93
N VAL A 644 -24.87 -8.95 -8.97
CA VAL A 644 -24.70 -7.89 -7.98
C VAL A 644 -24.45 -8.46 -6.56
N GLY A 645 -24.79 -9.72 -6.35
CA GLY A 645 -24.76 -10.43 -5.07
C GLY A 645 -26.14 -10.74 -4.53
N ALA A 646 -26.26 -11.78 -3.71
CA ALA A 646 -27.52 -12.19 -3.09
C ALA A 646 -27.95 -11.21 -1.99
N PRO A 647 -29.25 -10.94 -1.80
CA PRO A 647 -29.75 -10.14 -0.68
C PRO A 647 -29.46 -10.79 0.68
N PRO A 648 -29.43 -10.00 1.79
CA PRO A 648 -29.24 -10.53 3.14
C PRO A 648 -30.25 -11.65 3.45
N GLY A 649 -29.75 -12.76 3.97
CA GLY A 649 -30.57 -13.93 4.35
C GLY A 649 -30.78 -14.98 3.26
N TYR A 650 -30.26 -14.78 2.05
CA TYR A 650 -30.25 -15.79 0.98
C TYR A 650 -28.92 -16.52 0.89
N VAL A 651 -28.95 -17.76 0.40
CA VAL A 651 -27.75 -18.57 0.13
C VAL A 651 -26.87 -17.85 -0.88
N GLY A 652 -25.55 -17.73 -0.59
CA GLY A 652 -24.60 -17.01 -1.43
C GLY A 652 -24.43 -15.51 -1.08
N TYR A 653 -25.01 -15.01 0.02
CA TYR A 653 -24.80 -13.62 0.46
C TYR A 653 -23.34 -13.28 0.72
N ASP A 654 -22.55 -14.26 1.21
CA ASP A 654 -21.11 -14.06 1.47
C ASP A 654 -20.25 -14.09 0.20
N GLU A 655 -20.78 -14.65 -0.87
CA GLU A 655 -20.16 -14.71 -2.18
C GLU A 655 -20.35 -13.39 -2.89
N GLY A 656 -19.70 -12.46 -3.15
CA GLY A 656 -20.00 -11.21 -3.87
C GLY A 656 -20.65 -11.45 -5.24
N GLY A 657 -21.17 -10.42 -5.87
CA GLY A 657 -21.74 -10.52 -7.23
C GLY A 657 -20.66 -10.78 -8.27
N GLN A 658 -20.93 -11.64 -9.25
CA GLN A 658 -19.93 -12.01 -10.27
C GLN A 658 -19.41 -10.80 -11.05
N LEU A 659 -20.30 -9.92 -11.50
CA LEU A 659 -19.94 -8.71 -12.24
C LEU A 659 -19.26 -7.69 -11.32
N THR A 660 -19.83 -7.42 -10.15
CA THR A 660 -19.30 -6.42 -9.23
C THR A 660 -17.96 -6.83 -8.66
N GLU A 661 -17.76 -8.11 -8.32
CA GLU A 661 -16.49 -8.59 -7.79
C GLU A 661 -15.39 -8.66 -8.86
N ALA A 662 -15.74 -9.06 -10.11
CA ALA A 662 -14.79 -9.09 -11.21
C ALA A 662 -14.24 -7.69 -11.53
N VAL A 663 -15.13 -6.69 -11.65
CA VAL A 663 -14.72 -5.30 -11.92
C VAL A 663 -14.03 -4.66 -10.71
N ARG A 664 -14.43 -5.02 -9.49
CA ARG A 664 -13.74 -4.52 -8.29
C ARG A 664 -12.30 -5.03 -8.19
N ARG A 665 -12.06 -6.27 -8.59
CA ARG A 665 -10.70 -6.85 -8.64
C ARG A 665 -9.89 -6.32 -9.82
N ARG A 666 -10.54 -6.08 -10.96
CA ARG A 666 -9.91 -5.58 -12.19
C ARG A 666 -10.72 -4.39 -12.74
N PRO A 667 -10.59 -3.19 -12.17
CA PRO A 667 -11.34 -2.01 -12.60
C PRO A 667 -10.91 -1.52 -13.99
N TYR A 668 -9.78 -1.99 -14.50
CA TYR A 668 -9.26 -1.78 -15.84
C TYR A 668 -9.42 -3.08 -16.62
N SER A 669 -10.51 -3.22 -17.33
CA SER A 669 -10.82 -4.42 -18.09
C SER A 669 -11.83 -4.15 -19.18
N VAL A 670 -11.88 -5.02 -20.16
CA VAL A 670 -12.99 -5.11 -21.09
C VAL A 670 -14.05 -6.00 -20.44
N VAL A 671 -15.25 -5.46 -20.25
CA VAL A 671 -16.40 -6.23 -19.77
C VAL A 671 -17.24 -6.63 -20.96
N LEU A 672 -17.23 -7.92 -21.30
CA LEU A 672 -17.98 -8.49 -22.39
C LEU A 672 -19.25 -9.19 -21.86
N LEU A 673 -20.41 -8.66 -22.20
CA LEU A 673 -21.71 -9.25 -21.95
C LEU A 673 -22.20 -9.93 -23.23
N ASP A 674 -22.05 -11.24 -23.30
CA ASP A 674 -22.31 -12.01 -24.51
C ASP A 674 -23.80 -12.43 -24.58
N GLU A 675 -24.43 -12.34 -25.75
CA GLU A 675 -25.83 -12.69 -26.01
C GLU A 675 -26.83 -11.92 -25.11
N ILE A 676 -26.70 -10.58 -25.09
CA ILE A 676 -27.47 -9.70 -24.19
C ILE A 676 -29.00 -9.84 -24.37
N GLU A 677 -29.47 -10.23 -25.56
CA GLU A 677 -30.87 -10.48 -25.86
C GLU A 677 -31.50 -11.61 -25.06
N LYS A 678 -30.68 -12.50 -24.50
CA LYS A 678 -31.16 -13.63 -23.68
C LYS A 678 -31.32 -13.27 -22.22
N ALA A 679 -30.81 -12.11 -21.80
CA ALA A 679 -30.86 -11.67 -20.41
C ALA A 679 -32.27 -11.34 -19.94
N HIS A 680 -32.54 -11.61 -18.65
CA HIS A 680 -33.78 -11.17 -18.03
C HIS A 680 -33.90 -9.63 -18.06
N PRO A 681 -35.09 -9.04 -18.27
CA PRO A 681 -35.28 -7.58 -18.32
C PRO A 681 -34.73 -6.80 -17.12
N ASP A 682 -34.65 -7.38 -15.93
CA ASP A 682 -34.06 -6.74 -14.75
C ASP A 682 -32.57 -6.51 -14.88
N THR A 683 -31.84 -7.26 -15.74
CA THR A 683 -30.44 -7.06 -16.04
C THR A 683 -30.19 -5.69 -16.68
N PHE A 684 -31.08 -5.23 -17.56
CA PHE A 684 -30.96 -3.91 -18.18
C PHE A 684 -31.10 -2.78 -17.16
N ASN A 685 -31.90 -2.96 -16.11
CA ASN A 685 -32.01 -1.97 -15.03
C ASN A 685 -30.71 -1.82 -14.23
N ILE A 686 -29.99 -2.92 -14.02
CA ILE A 686 -28.66 -2.89 -13.36
C ILE A 686 -27.65 -2.20 -14.26
N LEU A 687 -27.64 -2.52 -15.55
CA LEU A 687 -26.69 -1.95 -16.51
C LEU A 687 -26.95 -0.46 -16.76
N LEU A 688 -28.20 0.04 -16.64
CA LEU A 688 -28.48 1.47 -16.71
C LEU A 688 -27.67 2.27 -15.67
N GLN A 689 -27.52 1.76 -14.45
CA GLN A 689 -26.72 2.41 -13.43
C GLN A 689 -25.24 2.48 -13.84
N VAL A 690 -24.72 1.42 -14.47
CA VAL A 690 -23.34 1.38 -14.99
C VAL A 690 -23.14 2.40 -16.10
N LEU A 691 -24.08 2.47 -17.06
CA LEU A 691 -24.01 3.35 -18.22
C LEU A 691 -24.14 4.85 -17.84
N ASP A 692 -24.90 5.17 -16.79
CA ASP A 692 -25.11 6.56 -16.36
C ASP A 692 -24.06 7.07 -15.38
N GLU A 693 -23.74 6.26 -14.38
CA GLU A 693 -22.91 6.68 -13.25
C GLU A 693 -21.50 6.04 -13.25
N GLY A 694 -21.24 5.09 -14.17
CA GLY A 694 -19.99 4.35 -14.22
C GLY A 694 -19.67 3.58 -12.94
N ARG A 695 -20.70 3.22 -12.18
CA ARG A 695 -20.55 2.47 -10.92
C ARG A 695 -21.73 1.54 -10.71
N LEU A 696 -21.48 0.48 -9.95
CA LEU A 696 -22.51 -0.47 -9.53
C LEU A 696 -22.28 -0.82 -8.06
N THR A 697 -23.31 -0.66 -7.24
CA THR A 697 -23.23 -0.99 -5.81
C THR A 697 -23.71 -2.43 -5.60
N ASP A 698 -22.89 -3.24 -4.94
CA ASP A 698 -23.29 -4.61 -4.58
C ASP A 698 -24.25 -4.63 -3.38
N ASN A 699 -24.82 -5.80 -3.08
CA ASN A 699 -25.75 -5.97 -1.97
C ASN A 699 -25.11 -5.85 -0.58
N LYS A 700 -23.77 -5.73 -0.50
CA LYS A 700 -23.01 -5.40 0.72
C LYS A 700 -22.71 -3.91 0.85
N GLY A 701 -23.20 -3.07 -0.07
CA GLY A 701 -22.92 -1.64 -0.10
C GLY A 701 -21.57 -1.27 -0.72
N ARG A 702 -20.81 -2.23 -1.27
CA ARG A 702 -19.50 -1.97 -1.88
C ARG A 702 -19.69 -1.51 -3.32
N ILE A 703 -18.90 -0.52 -3.73
CA ILE A 703 -18.98 0.07 -5.07
C ILE A 703 -17.97 -0.61 -6.00
N ALA A 704 -18.45 -1.12 -7.14
CA ALA A 704 -17.63 -1.50 -8.28
C ALA A 704 -17.58 -0.33 -9.27
N ASN A 705 -16.37 0.11 -9.61
CA ASN A 705 -16.12 1.27 -10.44
C ASN A 705 -15.83 0.86 -11.89
N PHE A 706 -16.73 1.23 -12.81
CA PHE A 706 -16.65 0.93 -14.25
C PHE A 706 -16.08 2.08 -15.09
N LYS A 707 -15.70 3.23 -14.50
CA LYS A 707 -15.25 4.42 -15.23
C LYS A 707 -14.01 4.16 -16.08
N ASN A 708 -13.23 3.18 -15.70
CA ASN A 708 -12.01 2.79 -16.39
C ASN A 708 -12.16 1.47 -17.18
N SER A 709 -13.38 0.99 -17.37
CA SER A 709 -13.66 -0.21 -18.15
C SER A 709 -14.33 0.14 -19.48
N ILE A 710 -14.21 -0.76 -20.45
CA ILE A 710 -14.94 -0.71 -21.71
C ILE A 710 -16.02 -1.78 -21.65
N LEU A 711 -17.28 -1.38 -21.83
CA LEU A 711 -18.42 -2.27 -21.82
C LEU A 711 -18.79 -2.66 -23.24
N ILE A 712 -18.67 -3.94 -23.57
CA ILE A 712 -19.06 -4.49 -24.87
C ILE A 712 -20.19 -5.48 -24.65
N MET A 713 -21.29 -5.25 -25.31
CA MET A 713 -22.44 -6.14 -25.34
C MET A 713 -22.52 -6.76 -26.74
N THR A 714 -22.71 -8.05 -26.83
CA THR A 714 -22.91 -8.70 -28.14
C THR A 714 -24.33 -9.22 -28.28
N SER A 715 -24.85 -9.18 -29.50
CA SER A 715 -26.15 -9.76 -29.85
C SER A 715 -26.12 -10.42 -31.22
N ASN A 716 -26.82 -11.52 -31.33
CA ASN A 716 -27.04 -12.19 -32.63
C ASN A 716 -28.40 -11.83 -33.23
N MET A 717 -29.13 -10.89 -32.62
CA MET A 717 -30.44 -10.45 -33.08
C MET A 717 -30.35 -9.81 -34.46
N GLY A 718 -31.25 -10.17 -35.33
CA GLY A 718 -31.27 -9.67 -36.72
C GLY A 718 -30.24 -10.34 -37.63
N GLY A 719 -29.53 -11.39 -37.18
CA GLY A 719 -28.56 -12.10 -38.02
C GLY A 719 -29.10 -12.62 -39.33
N GLU A 720 -30.34 -13.15 -39.34
CA GLU A 720 -31.03 -13.62 -40.56
C GLU A 720 -31.30 -12.46 -41.52
N ILE A 721 -31.74 -11.31 -41.02
CA ILE A 721 -32.01 -10.11 -41.80
C ILE A 721 -30.71 -9.59 -42.44
N ILE A 722 -29.61 -9.58 -41.67
CA ILE A 722 -28.30 -9.17 -42.17
C ILE A 722 -27.87 -10.12 -43.31
N GLN A 723 -27.95 -11.42 -43.11
CA GLN A 723 -27.58 -12.41 -44.10
C GLN A 723 -28.42 -12.32 -45.37
N GLU A 724 -29.73 -12.23 -45.25
CA GLU A 724 -30.65 -12.10 -46.38
C GLU A 724 -30.40 -10.85 -47.24
N LYS A 725 -30.14 -9.72 -46.55
CA LYS A 725 -29.82 -8.44 -47.25
C LYS A 725 -28.51 -8.49 -48.00
N PHE A 726 -27.49 -9.14 -47.43
CA PHE A 726 -26.19 -9.30 -48.12
C PHE A 726 -26.20 -10.36 -49.20
N GLU A 727 -26.95 -11.46 -49.09
CA GLU A 727 -27.06 -12.50 -50.13
C GLU A 727 -27.86 -12.05 -51.34
N ASN A 728 -28.94 -11.30 -51.16
CA ASN A 728 -29.91 -10.93 -52.19
C ASN A 728 -29.55 -9.61 -52.93
N PHE A 729 -28.48 -8.91 -52.49
CA PHE A 729 -28.18 -7.59 -53.04
C PHE A 729 -27.12 -7.59 -54.11
N LYS A 730 -27.41 -7.05 -55.29
CA LYS A 730 -26.50 -6.89 -56.43
C LYS A 730 -25.98 -5.44 -56.58
N GLY A 731 -26.01 -4.61 -55.53
CA GLY A 731 -25.67 -3.21 -55.57
C GLY A 731 -24.48 -2.85 -54.62
N ASP A 732 -24.39 -1.59 -54.23
CA ASP A 732 -23.34 -1.06 -53.36
C ASP A 732 -23.49 -1.58 -51.91
N ILE A 733 -22.39 -2.07 -51.33
CA ILE A 733 -22.33 -2.69 -49.98
C ILE A 733 -22.84 -1.71 -48.91
N ASP A 734 -22.52 -0.41 -49.04
CA ASP A 734 -22.86 0.59 -48.05
C ASP A 734 -24.37 0.81 -47.94
N SER A 735 -25.10 0.80 -49.11
CA SER A 735 -26.55 0.93 -49.12
C SER A 735 -27.29 -0.24 -48.52
N SER A 736 -26.71 -1.45 -48.65
CA SER A 736 -27.24 -2.68 -48.06
C SER A 736 -27.04 -2.66 -46.54
N MET A 737 -25.95 -2.14 -46.10
CA MET A 737 -25.59 -2.02 -44.70
C MET A 737 -26.48 -1.01 -43.96
N GLU A 738 -26.78 0.16 -44.56
CA GLU A 738 -27.75 1.10 -44.00
C GLU A 738 -29.15 0.55 -43.90
N ALA A 739 -29.61 -0.19 -44.92
CA ALA A 739 -30.90 -0.82 -44.90
C ALA A 739 -31.00 -1.93 -43.85
N ALA A 740 -30.00 -2.79 -43.73
CA ALA A 740 -29.90 -3.82 -42.67
C ALA A 740 -29.85 -3.18 -41.28
N LYS A 741 -29.05 -2.14 -41.09
CA LYS A 741 -28.88 -1.41 -39.82
C LYS A 741 -30.24 -0.83 -39.35
N LYS A 742 -31.00 -0.22 -40.27
CA LYS A 742 -32.30 0.35 -39.95
C LYS A 742 -33.32 -0.72 -39.54
N GLU A 743 -33.33 -1.85 -40.17
CA GLU A 743 -34.27 -2.93 -39.89
C GLU A 743 -33.94 -3.67 -38.58
N VAL A 744 -32.66 -3.94 -38.37
CA VAL A 744 -32.15 -4.53 -37.10
C VAL A 744 -32.37 -3.59 -35.90
N LEU A 745 -32.15 -2.28 -36.07
CA LEU A 745 -32.45 -1.29 -35.06
C LEU A 745 -33.98 -1.21 -34.76
N GLY A 746 -34.81 -1.41 -35.77
CA GLY A 746 -36.27 -1.52 -35.60
C GLY A 746 -36.65 -2.71 -34.72
N LEU A 747 -36.00 -3.87 -34.95
CA LEU A 747 -36.21 -5.08 -34.16
C LEU A 747 -35.70 -4.94 -32.70
N LEU A 748 -34.55 -4.31 -32.54
CA LEU A 748 -33.96 -4.02 -31.21
C LEU A 748 -34.88 -3.12 -30.38
N LYS A 749 -35.49 -2.10 -30.97
CA LYS A 749 -36.42 -1.20 -30.26
C LYS A 749 -37.69 -1.91 -29.77
N GLN A 750 -38.06 -3.05 -30.36
CA GLN A 750 -39.18 -3.87 -29.91
C GLN A 750 -38.83 -4.79 -28.75
N THR A 751 -37.53 -5.18 -28.63
CA THR A 751 -37.08 -6.19 -27.66
C THR A 751 -36.39 -5.57 -26.47
N VAL A 752 -35.62 -4.51 -26.71
CA VAL A 752 -34.82 -3.82 -25.67
C VAL A 752 -35.44 -2.43 -25.40
N ARG A 753 -35.51 -2.04 -24.15
CA ARG A 753 -36.11 -0.74 -23.75
C ARG A 753 -35.34 0.44 -24.41
N PRO A 754 -36.07 1.42 -24.99
CA PRO A 754 -35.47 2.59 -25.61
C PRO A 754 -34.52 3.37 -24.70
N GLU A 755 -34.84 3.41 -23.40
CA GLU A 755 -34.01 4.09 -22.38
C GLU A 755 -32.59 3.48 -22.32
N PHE A 756 -32.48 2.17 -22.46
CA PHE A 756 -31.19 1.47 -22.42
C PHE A 756 -30.39 1.74 -23.71
N LEU A 757 -31.04 1.67 -24.87
CA LEU A 757 -30.39 1.90 -26.16
C LEU A 757 -29.86 3.34 -26.29
N ASN A 758 -30.54 4.33 -25.72
CA ASN A 758 -30.11 5.73 -25.72
C ASN A 758 -28.92 6.03 -24.80
N ARG A 759 -28.50 5.07 -23.95
CA ARG A 759 -27.37 5.22 -23.04
C ARG A 759 -26.09 4.56 -23.55
N ILE A 760 -26.21 3.74 -24.59
CA ILE A 760 -25.10 3.10 -25.27
C ILE A 760 -24.43 4.16 -26.17
N ASP A 761 -23.12 4.25 -26.14
CA ASP A 761 -22.36 5.24 -26.92
C ASP A 761 -22.44 4.93 -28.40
N ASP A 762 -22.36 3.64 -28.78
CA ASP A 762 -22.49 3.27 -30.19
C ASP A 762 -23.07 1.86 -30.38
N MET A 763 -23.84 1.70 -31.46
CA MET A 763 -24.45 0.42 -31.89
C MET A 763 -23.90 0.06 -33.25
N ILE A 764 -23.07 -0.95 -33.32
CA ILE A 764 -22.23 -1.29 -34.43
C ILE A 764 -22.71 -2.59 -35.06
N LEU A 765 -22.92 -2.55 -36.40
CA LEU A 765 -23.30 -3.72 -37.17
C LEU A 765 -22.05 -4.38 -37.74
N PHE A 766 -21.78 -5.62 -37.32
CA PHE A 766 -20.73 -6.44 -37.90
C PHE A 766 -21.17 -7.03 -39.25
N THR A 767 -20.39 -6.80 -40.28
CA THR A 767 -20.63 -7.28 -41.62
C THR A 767 -20.32 -8.76 -41.77
N PRO A 768 -21.04 -9.53 -42.61
CA PRO A 768 -20.63 -10.87 -43.00
C PRO A 768 -19.25 -10.88 -43.64
N LEU A 769 -18.47 -11.93 -43.34
CA LEU A 769 -17.11 -12.06 -43.86
C LEU A 769 -17.10 -12.44 -45.33
N SER A 770 -16.29 -11.74 -46.13
CA SER A 770 -16.05 -12.11 -47.52
C SER A 770 -15.05 -13.30 -47.65
N GLU A 771 -14.99 -13.96 -48.82
CA GLU A 771 -13.99 -15.01 -49.07
C GLU A 771 -12.56 -14.52 -48.90
N GLY A 772 -12.28 -13.25 -49.26
CA GLY A 772 -10.99 -12.61 -49.01
C GLY A 772 -10.65 -12.49 -47.55
N ASN A 773 -11.66 -12.06 -46.73
CA ASN A 773 -11.49 -11.97 -45.28
C ASN A 773 -11.20 -13.35 -44.65
N ILE A 774 -11.85 -14.41 -45.12
CA ILE A 774 -11.61 -15.76 -44.61
C ILE A 774 -10.20 -16.24 -44.93
N LYS A 775 -9.66 -15.96 -46.13
CA LYS A 775 -8.27 -16.27 -46.50
C LYS A 775 -7.29 -15.60 -45.56
N THR A 776 -7.50 -14.33 -45.27
CA THR A 776 -6.70 -13.58 -44.31
C THR A 776 -6.79 -14.17 -42.89
N ILE A 777 -7.99 -14.58 -42.46
CA ILE A 777 -8.19 -15.22 -41.13
C ILE A 777 -7.44 -16.56 -41.08
N VAL A 778 -7.49 -17.36 -42.17
CA VAL A 778 -6.73 -18.62 -42.26
C VAL A 778 -5.23 -18.34 -42.12
N SER A 779 -4.71 -17.34 -42.81
CA SER A 779 -3.30 -16.95 -42.72
C SER A 779 -2.90 -16.54 -41.28
N ILE A 780 -3.74 -15.75 -40.57
CA ILE A 780 -3.51 -15.40 -39.17
C ILE A 780 -3.49 -16.64 -38.27
N GLN A 781 -4.44 -17.58 -38.46
CA GLN A 781 -4.49 -18.82 -37.68
C GLN A 781 -3.29 -19.77 -38.00
N LEU A 782 -2.82 -19.80 -39.25
CA LEU A 782 -1.61 -20.55 -39.61
C LEU A 782 -0.34 -19.93 -39.00
N ASN A 783 -0.26 -18.60 -38.88
CA ASN A 783 0.84 -17.96 -38.20
C ASN A 783 0.91 -18.35 -36.71
N HIS A 784 -0.20 -18.51 -36.03
CA HIS A 784 -0.19 -19.07 -34.66
C HIS A 784 0.35 -20.52 -34.63
N VAL A 785 0.03 -21.31 -35.64
CA VAL A 785 0.60 -22.66 -35.75
C VAL A 785 2.10 -22.61 -36.03
N LYS A 786 2.57 -21.69 -36.90
CA LYS A 786 4.00 -21.44 -37.15
C LYS A 786 4.74 -21.10 -35.86
N ASP A 787 4.20 -20.21 -35.02
CA ASP A 787 4.82 -19.83 -33.75
C ASP A 787 4.93 -21.01 -32.77
N ILE A 788 3.94 -21.90 -32.75
CA ILE A 788 3.99 -23.12 -31.91
C ILE A 788 5.09 -24.07 -32.40
N LEU A 789 5.22 -24.24 -33.70
CA LEU A 789 6.21 -25.17 -34.32
C LEU A 789 7.64 -24.61 -34.23
N LEU A 790 7.79 -23.27 -34.32
CA LEU A 790 9.09 -22.60 -34.17
C LEU A 790 9.71 -22.88 -32.81
N LYS A 791 8.88 -22.99 -31.75
CA LYS A 791 9.34 -23.36 -30.39
C LYS A 791 9.90 -24.80 -30.33
N GLN A 792 9.59 -25.62 -31.36
CA GLN A 792 10.12 -26.97 -31.52
C GLN A 792 11.17 -27.03 -32.63
N GLU A 793 11.71 -25.88 -33.05
CA GLU A 793 12.71 -25.75 -34.13
C GLU A 793 12.21 -26.29 -35.49
N ILE A 794 10.88 -26.22 -35.73
CA ILE A 794 10.26 -26.61 -36.99
C ILE A 794 9.69 -25.38 -37.68
N THR A 795 10.09 -25.12 -38.93
CA THR A 795 9.57 -24.02 -39.73
C THR A 795 8.43 -24.51 -40.62
N LEU A 796 7.28 -23.83 -40.55
CA LEU A 796 6.13 -24.13 -41.43
C LEU A 796 5.92 -22.96 -42.38
N ASP A 797 5.74 -23.23 -43.68
CA ASP A 797 5.22 -22.30 -44.67
C ASP A 797 4.01 -22.89 -45.38
N ALA A 798 3.15 -22.04 -45.95
CA ALA A 798 1.92 -22.46 -46.61
C ALA A 798 1.79 -21.76 -47.97
N THR A 799 1.37 -22.51 -49.00
CA THR A 799 1.06 -21.97 -50.31
C THR A 799 -0.30 -21.28 -50.34
N ASP A 800 -0.51 -20.37 -51.30
CA ASP A 800 -1.80 -19.70 -51.48
C ASP A 800 -2.94 -20.69 -51.81
N GLU A 801 -2.65 -21.77 -52.48
CA GLU A 801 -3.58 -22.87 -52.78
C GLU A 801 -4.02 -23.60 -51.51
N ALA A 802 -3.09 -23.86 -50.59
CA ALA A 802 -3.40 -24.46 -49.29
C ALA A 802 -4.26 -23.52 -48.43
N ILE A 803 -3.95 -22.24 -48.44
CA ILE A 803 -4.76 -21.20 -47.72
C ILE A 803 -6.16 -21.14 -48.33
N ALA A 804 -6.29 -21.11 -49.67
CA ALA A 804 -7.59 -21.09 -50.35
C ALA A 804 -8.41 -22.35 -50.06
N TYR A 805 -7.79 -23.53 -50.07
CA TYR A 805 -8.45 -24.79 -49.70
C TYR A 805 -8.98 -24.80 -48.27
N LEU A 806 -8.16 -24.35 -47.31
CA LEU A 806 -8.57 -24.26 -45.92
C LEU A 806 -9.67 -23.21 -45.73
N ALA A 807 -9.63 -22.11 -46.48
CA ALA A 807 -10.65 -21.05 -46.45
C ALA A 807 -11.98 -21.59 -46.96
N THR A 808 -12.01 -22.28 -48.12
CA THR A 808 -13.22 -22.87 -48.70
C THR A 808 -13.84 -23.91 -47.77
N LYS A 809 -13.03 -24.76 -47.17
CA LYS A 809 -13.49 -25.81 -46.25
C LYS A 809 -13.92 -25.25 -44.87
N GLY A 810 -13.32 -24.13 -44.46
CA GLY A 810 -13.58 -23.48 -43.19
C GLY A 810 -14.69 -22.42 -43.23
N TYR A 811 -15.16 -22.05 -44.40
CA TYR A 811 -16.20 -21.04 -44.53
C TYR A 811 -17.60 -21.70 -44.55
N GLN A 812 -18.46 -21.22 -43.68
CA GLN A 812 -19.87 -21.54 -43.66
C GLN A 812 -20.64 -20.23 -43.43
N PRO A 813 -21.54 -19.80 -44.34
CA PRO A 813 -22.25 -18.52 -44.23
C PRO A 813 -22.98 -18.32 -42.89
N GLU A 814 -23.53 -19.39 -42.32
CA GLU A 814 -24.26 -19.35 -41.03
C GLU A 814 -23.34 -19.22 -39.81
N TYR A 815 -22.10 -19.71 -39.87
CA TYR A 815 -21.17 -19.82 -38.76
C TYR A 815 -19.92 -18.95 -38.93
N GLY A 816 -19.80 -18.20 -40.01
CA GLY A 816 -18.69 -17.32 -40.36
C GLY A 816 -17.34 -18.05 -40.34
N ALA A 817 -16.35 -17.46 -39.67
CA ALA A 817 -15.02 -17.99 -39.53
C ALA A 817 -14.87 -19.02 -38.38
N ARG A 818 -15.90 -19.30 -37.59
CA ARG A 818 -15.80 -20.25 -36.45
C ARG A 818 -15.34 -21.64 -36.80
N PRO A 819 -15.73 -22.25 -37.99
CA PRO A 819 -15.24 -23.55 -38.40
C PRO A 819 -13.78 -23.59 -38.80
N VAL A 820 -13.16 -22.46 -39.23
CA VAL A 820 -11.77 -22.37 -39.70
C VAL A 820 -10.80 -22.97 -38.69
N LYS A 821 -10.92 -22.63 -37.43
CA LYS A 821 -10.05 -23.18 -36.36
C LYS A 821 -10.15 -24.70 -36.24
N ARG A 822 -11.37 -25.25 -36.40
CA ARG A 822 -11.57 -26.72 -36.36
C ARG A 822 -10.98 -27.41 -37.58
N VAL A 823 -11.08 -26.75 -38.75
CA VAL A 823 -10.50 -27.29 -39.99
C VAL A 823 -8.97 -27.29 -39.88
N ILE A 824 -8.35 -26.21 -39.43
CA ILE A 824 -6.89 -26.16 -39.20
C ILE A 824 -6.46 -27.21 -38.19
N GLN A 825 -7.17 -27.36 -37.07
CA GLN A 825 -6.89 -28.41 -36.10
C GLN A 825 -6.95 -29.81 -36.70
N LYS A 826 -7.98 -30.11 -37.49
CA LYS A 826 -8.20 -31.45 -38.05
C LYS A 826 -7.26 -31.74 -39.21
N GLU A 827 -7.14 -30.82 -40.16
CA GLU A 827 -6.43 -31.04 -41.43
C GLU A 827 -4.93 -30.71 -41.31
N VAL A 828 -4.54 -29.80 -40.45
CA VAL A 828 -3.13 -29.40 -40.28
C VAL A 828 -2.55 -30.02 -39.01
N LEU A 829 -2.97 -29.59 -37.84
CA LEU A 829 -2.32 -29.98 -36.58
C LEU A 829 -2.38 -31.48 -36.30
N ASN A 830 -3.54 -32.11 -36.44
CA ASN A 830 -3.68 -33.56 -36.20
C ASN A 830 -2.89 -34.42 -37.19
N ARG A 831 -2.71 -33.95 -38.42
CA ARG A 831 -1.90 -34.68 -39.43
C ARG A 831 -0.42 -34.46 -39.18
N LEU A 832 -0.03 -33.22 -38.94
CA LEU A 832 1.34 -32.83 -38.64
C LEU A 832 1.87 -33.57 -37.39
N SER A 833 1.08 -33.63 -36.34
CA SER A 833 1.46 -34.30 -35.09
C SER A 833 1.73 -35.82 -35.32
N LYS A 834 0.96 -36.46 -36.22
CA LYS A 834 1.21 -37.87 -36.57
C LYS A 834 2.55 -38.05 -37.30
N GLU A 835 2.91 -37.12 -38.17
CA GLU A 835 4.15 -37.18 -38.92
C GLU A 835 5.39 -36.88 -38.07
N ILE A 836 5.25 -35.94 -37.12
CA ILE A 836 6.27 -35.67 -36.12
C ILE A 836 6.48 -36.91 -35.22
N LEU A 837 5.40 -37.49 -34.69
CA LEU A 837 5.49 -38.68 -33.83
C LEU A 837 5.99 -39.93 -34.61
N ALA A 838 5.73 -40.00 -35.91
CA ALA A 838 6.27 -41.06 -36.75
C ALA A 838 7.75 -40.85 -37.14
N GLY A 839 8.39 -39.77 -36.69
CA GLY A 839 9.78 -39.42 -36.97
C GLY A 839 10.05 -39.03 -38.44
N LYS A 840 9.00 -38.71 -39.20
CA LYS A 840 9.13 -38.20 -40.58
C LYS A 840 9.54 -36.73 -40.64
N ILE A 841 9.21 -35.99 -39.60
CA ILE A 841 9.55 -34.59 -39.40
C ILE A 841 10.42 -34.52 -38.16
N THR A 842 11.63 -34.03 -38.31
CA THR A 842 12.64 -33.88 -37.26
C THR A 842 12.83 -32.39 -36.92
N THR A 843 13.54 -32.09 -35.87
CA THR A 843 14.03 -30.74 -35.54
C THR A 843 14.81 -30.16 -36.73
N ASP A 844 14.78 -28.85 -36.93
CA ASP A 844 15.37 -28.12 -38.08
C ASP A 844 14.71 -28.39 -39.43
N SER A 845 13.53 -29.03 -39.46
CA SER A 845 12.80 -29.26 -40.72
C SER A 845 12.07 -28.03 -41.20
N ILE A 846 12.15 -27.74 -42.51
CA ILE A 846 11.33 -26.70 -43.16
C ILE A 846 10.21 -27.40 -43.92
N ILE A 847 8.96 -27.17 -43.49
CA ILE A 847 7.78 -27.84 -44.03
C ILE A 847 6.99 -26.84 -44.87
N LEU A 848 6.66 -27.20 -46.10
CA LEU A 848 5.75 -26.48 -46.95
C LEU A 848 4.38 -27.17 -46.94
N LEU A 849 3.36 -26.47 -46.45
CA LEU A 849 1.96 -26.91 -46.59
C LEU A 849 1.45 -26.55 -47.98
N ASP A 850 1.13 -27.52 -48.75
CA ASP A 850 0.66 -27.37 -50.15
C ASP A 850 -0.68 -28.11 -50.37
N CYS A 851 -1.39 -27.77 -51.42
CA CYS A 851 -2.65 -28.41 -51.80
C CYS A 851 -2.50 -29.06 -53.20
N PHE A 852 -2.75 -30.36 -53.30
CA PHE A 852 -2.74 -31.12 -54.55
C PHE A 852 -3.97 -32.03 -54.61
N ASP A 853 -4.72 -32.02 -55.73
CA ASP A 853 -5.95 -32.79 -55.93
C ASP A 853 -6.96 -32.69 -54.73
N ASP A 854 -7.24 -31.46 -54.29
CA ASP A 854 -8.11 -31.18 -53.16
C ASP A 854 -7.69 -31.87 -51.83
N GLN A 855 -6.41 -32.13 -51.67
CA GLN A 855 -5.83 -32.68 -50.44
C GLN A 855 -4.60 -31.88 -50.00
N LEU A 856 -4.50 -31.62 -48.69
CA LEU A 856 -3.32 -30.97 -48.09
C LEU A 856 -2.16 -31.97 -48.04
N VAL A 857 -0.98 -31.52 -48.44
CA VAL A 857 0.25 -32.31 -48.47
C VAL A 857 1.33 -31.52 -47.71
N PHE A 858 2.09 -32.20 -46.85
CA PHE A 858 3.27 -31.65 -46.19
C PHE A 858 4.51 -32.03 -46.97
N ARG A 859 5.22 -31.05 -47.54
CA ARG A 859 6.48 -31.25 -48.28
C ARG A 859 7.64 -30.79 -47.40
N ASN A 860 8.61 -31.66 -47.21
CA ASN A 860 9.82 -31.27 -46.46
C ASN A 860 10.81 -30.68 -47.50
N GLN A 861 11.21 -29.43 -47.35
CA GLN A 861 12.13 -28.76 -48.29
C GLN A 861 13.54 -29.39 -48.28
N SER A 862 13.92 -30.12 -47.25
CA SER A 862 15.17 -30.87 -47.22
C SER A 862 15.21 -31.98 -48.29
N ASP A 863 14.06 -32.52 -48.72
CA ASP A 863 13.99 -33.53 -49.78
C ASP A 863 14.18 -32.97 -51.20
N PHE A 864 13.99 -31.67 -51.41
CA PHE A 864 14.20 -31.01 -52.72
C PHE A 864 15.68 -30.73 -53.00
N ILE A 865 16.50 -30.47 -51.98
CA ILE A 865 17.93 -30.20 -52.12
C ILE A 865 18.70 -31.51 -52.46
N LEU A 866 18.15 -32.66 -52.14
CA LEU A 866 18.73 -33.97 -52.47
C LEU A 866 18.38 -34.47 -53.88
N ASN A 867 17.24 -34.04 -54.47
CA ASN A 867 16.84 -34.49 -55.83
C ASN A 867 17.46 -33.64 -56.96
N ASP A 868 17.96 -32.44 -56.71
CA ASP A 868 18.70 -31.62 -57.71
C ASP A 868 20.21 -31.96 -57.75
N ARG A 869 20.66 -32.94 -56.98
CA ARG A 869 22.04 -33.45 -57.01
C ARG A 869 22.19 -34.87 -57.57
N ASN A 870 21.14 -35.46 -58.17
CA ASN A 870 21.25 -36.76 -58.89
C ASN A 870 21.03 -36.58 -60.40
#